data_fe0bca9aa99ab1216843b7190877bb80
#
_entry.id   fe0bca9aa99ab1216843b7190877bb80
#
_cell.length_a   1.000
_cell.length_b   1.000
_cell.length_c   1.000
_cell.angle_alpha   90.00
_cell.angle_beta   90.00
_cell.angle_gamma   90.00
#
_symmetry.space_group_name_H-M   'P 1'
#
loop_
_entity.id
_entity.type
_entity.pdbx_description
1 polymer ?
#
loop_
_entity_poly.entity_id
_entity_poly.type
_entity_poly.pdbx_seq_one_letter_code
_entity_poly.pdbx_strand_id
1 'polypeptide(L)'
;MNKAKEIKDFLLNPVKENINNKRVSDNAYYLNKIRTTKIQKNSILFESYHGVNFTGNVYAIFIKMIELYPKMKFYIAVNDVENPMIKWIKSNYNNPNIKVIKYESREYLKLLATCKYLINDTSFMPYFTKREKQIYVNTWHGTPLKTLGKDIKNSGFNNHKNIQKNLFTADKLIMPNKFTADKLIKSHDLSGILNADVGIYGNPRVDLTLKSKRKDIISKYNLNNTKKIVLYAPTWKKSLKDTTDKDINHLVMEMSLLQDKFGDEYKVYLKAHYFIYDKLHKIGLDDILIPNWVDTNELLVAVDTLITDYSSIFFDYLPLQKPIYFYMPDKEVYEEDRGFYLDIETLPGSKAYNLNELMDNISKYQDIYNTSFKKEIDHYLEEFCNYDKGISLAKSTDFILNKRKEKKLYKSNKKVVVLYGGGFYNNGITNSVINLSKKIDYNKYEIILIENDKKFRDKIQNMERLDSRVHVISKFSRTNRNVVDTITQNLLYRQGYESKFINKRMMKAYFKLDFQRVFGNLKPDVVIDYGGYNKMFTALFAFAPVKQKAIFLHNDMQGEYDKIIDGRYKHRWNLKVIFSLYDHFDKVVSVTESANQANKMNLSKYVTNPDSKMISISNIINGDEIIEMAALGKNRKYIDNEMNKEYLIFDKSDIKDSKITLRAVELPDSNCHNFVNIARLSPEKNHEELIKAFVKVVERHPESRLYIIGDGPLKKVLNQLISTLRMQNHIFLLGFIDNPFMFVNECDCFILASNYEGQGMVIMEAQVLGLPVIGTNVAGINSIINENNGLLVEKNVEAIASGMIQYIEKGIIKQEFDYGKYNKDIIDKFNYELLENK
;
A
#
# COMPACT_ATOMS: atom_id res chain seq x y z
N MET A 1 -34.93 17.93 -16.42
CA MET A 1 -34.46 18.39 -15.10
C MET A 1 -33.94 19.82 -15.22
N ASN A 2 -34.35 20.74 -14.35
CA ASN A 2 -34.14 22.19 -14.51
C ASN A 2 -32.66 22.57 -14.31
N LYS A 3 -31.98 23.09 -15.35
CA LYS A 3 -30.55 23.52 -15.29
C LYS A 3 -30.25 24.43 -14.10
N ALA A 4 -31.22 25.28 -13.71
CA ALA A 4 -31.10 26.16 -12.55
C ALA A 4 -30.95 25.35 -11.23
N LYS A 5 -31.67 24.23 -11.09
CA LYS A 5 -31.54 23.33 -9.91
C LYS A 5 -30.17 22.65 -9.87
N GLU A 6 -29.67 22.20 -11.01
CA GLU A 6 -28.31 21.57 -11.07
C GLU A 6 -27.21 22.57 -10.72
N ILE A 7 -27.27 23.82 -11.18
CA ILE A 7 -26.30 24.87 -10.83
C ILE A 7 -26.40 25.19 -9.34
N LYS A 8 -27.64 25.32 -8.82
CA LYS A 8 -27.88 25.56 -7.40
C LYS A 8 -27.28 24.43 -6.53
N ASP A 9 -27.55 23.17 -6.88
CA ASP A 9 -27.05 22.00 -6.17
C ASP A 9 -25.51 21.90 -6.27
N PHE A 10 -24.95 22.22 -7.42
CA PHE A 10 -23.51 22.26 -7.63
C PHE A 10 -22.78 23.23 -6.70
N LEU A 11 -23.35 24.41 -6.46
CA LEU A 11 -22.76 25.42 -5.58
C LEU A 11 -23.09 25.17 -4.11
N LEU A 12 -24.31 24.72 -3.79
CA LEU A 12 -24.79 24.58 -2.42
C LEU A 12 -24.37 23.27 -1.76
N ASN A 13 -24.25 22.15 -2.51
CA ASN A 13 -23.88 20.86 -1.89
C ASN A 13 -22.52 20.89 -1.18
N PRO A 14 -21.44 21.50 -1.72
CA PRO A 14 -20.17 21.63 -0.98
C PRO A 14 -20.32 22.47 0.30
N VAL A 15 -21.20 23.50 0.29
CA VAL A 15 -21.48 24.31 1.49
C VAL A 15 -22.22 23.47 2.52
N LYS A 16 -23.30 22.80 2.12
CA LYS A 16 -24.10 21.93 2.99
C LYS A 16 -23.25 20.80 3.59
N GLU A 17 -22.40 20.15 2.79
CA GLU A 17 -21.49 19.12 3.25
C GLU A 17 -20.51 19.68 4.29
N ASN A 18 -19.98 20.88 4.06
CA ASN A 18 -19.06 21.52 5.01
C ASN A 18 -19.73 21.91 6.34
N ILE A 19 -21.03 22.25 6.32
CA ILE A 19 -21.81 22.57 7.53
C ILE A 19 -22.18 21.30 8.29
N ASN A 20 -22.72 20.30 7.59
CA ASN A 20 -23.35 19.14 8.19
C ASN A 20 -22.36 18.01 8.55
N ASN A 21 -21.14 18.04 8.02
CA ASN A 21 -20.14 17.02 8.25
C ASN A 21 -18.94 17.61 9.00
N LYS A 22 -18.84 17.33 10.30
CA LYS A 22 -17.74 17.79 11.16
C LYS A 22 -16.37 17.49 10.55
N ARG A 23 -16.15 16.29 10.04
CA ARG A 23 -14.87 15.86 9.44
C ARG A 23 -14.50 16.72 8.22
N VAL A 24 -15.46 17.09 7.40
CA VAL A 24 -15.27 17.98 6.24
C VAL A 24 -14.94 19.39 6.71
N SER A 25 -15.68 19.90 7.68
CA SER A 25 -15.47 21.22 8.28
C SER A 25 -14.10 21.35 8.94
N ASP A 26 -13.68 20.35 9.72
CA ASP A 26 -12.38 20.32 10.38
C ASP A 26 -11.22 20.24 9.38
N ASN A 27 -11.38 19.45 8.31
CA ASN A 27 -10.40 19.38 7.22
C ASN A 27 -10.25 20.73 6.51
N ALA A 28 -11.37 21.41 6.20
CA ALA A 28 -11.37 22.73 5.61
C ALA A 28 -10.75 23.79 6.55
N TYR A 29 -11.05 23.72 7.84
CA TYR A 29 -10.44 24.59 8.86
C TYR A 29 -8.91 24.38 8.93
N TYR A 30 -8.44 23.13 8.99
CA TYR A 30 -7.03 22.79 8.99
C TYR A 30 -6.31 23.33 7.75
N LEU A 31 -6.86 23.12 6.57
CA LEU A 31 -6.32 23.64 5.31
C LEU A 31 -6.22 25.17 5.33
N ASN A 32 -7.27 25.86 5.80
CA ASN A 32 -7.26 27.32 5.89
C ASN A 32 -6.14 27.79 6.82
N LYS A 33 -5.89 27.10 7.96
CA LYS A 33 -4.76 27.43 8.85
C LYS A 33 -3.40 27.18 8.19
N ILE A 34 -3.25 26.11 7.41
CA ILE A 34 -2.02 25.90 6.61
C ILE A 34 -1.75 27.08 5.67
N ARG A 35 -2.79 27.62 5.02
CA ARG A 35 -2.65 28.69 4.01
C ARG A 35 -2.49 30.08 4.60
N THR A 36 -3.15 30.39 5.72
CA THR A 36 -3.31 31.76 6.23
C THR A 36 -2.47 32.10 7.44
N THR A 37 -1.89 31.11 8.14
CA THR A 37 -1.15 31.37 9.37
C THR A 37 0.34 31.13 9.21
N LYS A 38 1.16 31.93 9.94
CA LYS A 38 2.61 31.78 10.01
C LYS A 38 2.99 30.65 10.98
N ILE A 39 4.13 30.00 10.74
CA ILE A 39 4.69 29.00 11.67
C ILE A 39 5.28 29.76 12.87
N GLN A 40 4.97 29.27 14.07
CA GLN A 40 5.46 29.75 15.34
C GLN A 40 6.85 29.16 15.62
N LYS A 41 7.92 29.98 15.51
CA LYS A 41 9.31 29.47 15.53
C LYS A 41 9.68 28.67 16.79
N ASN A 42 9.22 29.09 17.98
CA ASN A 42 9.58 28.50 19.26
C ASN A 42 8.42 27.73 19.86
N SER A 43 7.83 26.79 19.09
CA SER A 43 6.68 26.03 19.54
C SER A 43 6.80 24.55 19.17
N ILE A 44 6.36 23.70 20.08
CA ILE A 44 6.36 22.25 19.95
C ILE A 44 4.95 21.74 20.23
N LEU A 45 4.45 20.85 19.37
CA LEU A 45 3.26 20.05 19.61
C LEU A 45 3.69 18.62 19.91
N PHE A 46 3.27 18.11 21.05
CA PHE A 46 3.47 16.73 21.49
C PHE A 46 2.18 15.95 21.40
N GLU A 47 2.24 14.77 20.81
CA GLU A 47 1.14 13.82 20.72
C GLU A 47 1.66 12.41 20.96
N SER A 48 1.12 11.72 21.96
CA SER A 48 1.45 10.33 22.26
C SER A 48 0.19 9.48 22.16
N TYR A 49 0.30 8.30 21.57
CA TYR A 49 -0.78 7.31 21.43
C TYR A 49 -2.13 7.91 20.98
N HIS A 50 -2.10 8.80 19.97
CA HIS A 50 -3.29 9.51 19.47
C HIS A 50 -4.07 10.27 20.56
N GLY A 51 -3.37 10.83 21.50
CA GLY A 51 -3.94 11.58 22.62
C GLY A 51 -4.59 10.73 23.71
N VAL A 52 -4.55 9.40 23.63
CA VAL A 52 -5.12 8.53 24.67
C VAL A 52 -4.37 8.69 25.99
N ASN A 53 -3.04 8.68 25.92
CA ASN A 53 -2.16 8.90 27.07
C ASN A 53 -1.05 9.88 26.72
N PHE A 54 -0.41 10.47 27.70
CA PHE A 54 0.80 11.28 27.52
C PHE A 54 1.96 10.63 28.26
N THR A 55 2.57 9.62 27.63
CA THR A 55 3.56 8.71 28.21
C THR A 55 4.66 8.35 27.21
N GLY A 56 5.62 7.54 27.63
CA GLY A 56 6.66 6.96 26.79
C GLY A 56 7.69 7.97 26.26
N ASN A 57 8.17 7.75 25.03
CA ASN A 57 9.23 8.57 24.43
C ASN A 57 8.87 10.04 24.34
N VAL A 58 7.61 10.35 23.99
CA VAL A 58 7.12 11.72 23.83
C VAL A 58 7.10 12.46 25.17
N TYR A 59 6.63 11.80 26.22
CA TYR A 59 6.65 12.33 27.60
C TYR A 59 8.08 12.56 28.09
N ALA A 60 8.97 11.59 27.92
CA ALA A 60 10.37 11.69 28.32
C ALA A 60 11.07 12.88 27.65
N ILE A 61 10.86 13.04 26.33
CA ILE A 61 11.40 14.20 25.57
C ILE A 61 10.80 15.51 26.08
N PHE A 62 9.50 15.57 26.37
CA PHE A 62 8.84 16.75 26.92
C PHE A 62 9.49 17.19 28.24
N ILE A 63 9.69 16.24 29.20
CA ILE A 63 10.36 16.53 30.48
C ILE A 63 11.74 17.16 30.25
N LYS A 64 12.54 16.56 29.37
CA LYS A 64 13.89 17.08 29.09
C LYS A 64 13.87 18.43 28.37
N MET A 65 12.92 18.62 27.47
CA MET A 65 12.80 19.88 26.72
C MET A 65 12.36 21.06 27.61
N ILE A 66 11.45 20.82 28.56
CA ILE A 66 11.00 21.87 29.49
C ILE A 66 12.11 22.30 30.45
N GLU A 67 12.94 21.33 30.87
CA GLU A 67 14.12 21.58 31.69
C GLU A 67 15.13 22.50 30.96
N LEU A 68 15.47 22.11 29.71
CA LEU A 68 16.52 22.78 28.94
C LEU A 68 16.07 24.08 28.26
N TYR A 69 14.79 24.19 27.88
CA TYR A 69 14.26 25.29 27.06
C TYR A 69 12.94 25.86 27.59
N PRO A 70 12.85 26.31 28.87
CA PRO A 70 11.59 26.70 29.50
C PRO A 70 10.84 27.85 28.80
N LYS A 71 11.53 28.60 27.94
CA LYS A 71 10.95 29.73 27.17
C LYS A 71 10.24 29.28 25.88
N MET A 72 10.34 28.00 25.48
CA MET A 72 9.59 27.49 24.34
C MET A 72 8.12 27.28 24.71
N LYS A 73 7.25 27.34 23.73
CA LYS A 73 5.81 27.01 23.87
C LYS A 73 5.57 25.53 23.68
N PHE A 74 5.05 24.88 24.71
CA PHE A 74 4.78 23.46 24.76
C PHE A 74 3.28 23.20 24.68
N TYR A 75 2.85 22.47 23.69
CA TYR A 75 1.45 22.07 23.50
C TYR A 75 1.33 20.56 23.64
N ILE A 76 0.52 20.09 24.59
CA ILE A 76 0.30 18.67 24.85
C ILE A 76 -1.11 18.32 24.36
N ALA A 77 -1.21 17.44 23.38
CA ALA A 77 -2.48 16.97 22.83
C ALA A 77 -2.95 15.70 23.54
N VAL A 78 -4.12 15.75 24.19
CA VAL A 78 -4.73 14.64 24.90
C VAL A 78 -6.24 14.59 24.71
N ASN A 79 -6.83 13.41 24.80
CA ASN A 79 -8.29 13.24 24.74
C ASN A 79 -8.96 13.76 26.02
N ASP A 80 -8.37 13.46 27.18
CA ASP A 80 -8.83 13.93 28.49
C ASP A 80 -7.86 14.94 29.05
N VAL A 81 -8.26 16.22 29.09
CA VAL A 81 -7.46 17.36 29.59
C VAL A 81 -7.36 17.37 31.12
N GLU A 82 -8.20 16.58 31.80
CA GLU A 82 -8.22 16.39 33.24
C GLU A 82 -7.52 15.10 33.69
N ASN A 83 -6.88 14.39 32.77
CA ASN A 83 -6.10 13.19 33.06
C ASN A 83 -5.12 13.43 34.22
N PRO A 84 -4.98 12.50 35.18
CA PRO A 84 -4.11 12.68 36.35
C PRO A 84 -2.66 13.00 36.02
N MET A 85 -2.06 12.42 34.95
CA MET A 85 -0.73 12.78 34.51
C MET A 85 -0.65 14.26 34.12
N ILE A 86 -1.68 14.79 33.45
CA ILE A 86 -1.75 16.21 33.08
C ILE A 86 -1.87 17.10 34.30
N LYS A 87 -2.67 16.71 35.30
CA LYS A 87 -2.76 17.41 36.57
C LYS A 87 -1.40 17.43 37.28
N TRP A 88 -0.72 16.30 37.31
CA TRP A 88 0.61 16.20 37.89
C TRP A 88 1.62 17.12 37.16
N ILE A 89 1.61 17.13 35.83
CA ILE A 89 2.48 18.05 35.03
C ILE A 89 2.21 19.50 35.39
N LYS A 90 0.95 19.93 35.42
CA LYS A 90 0.56 21.32 35.79
C LYS A 90 1.02 21.71 37.19
N SER A 91 0.92 20.78 38.15
CA SER A 91 1.30 21.04 39.55
C SER A 91 2.82 21.11 39.76
N ASN A 92 3.58 20.27 39.00
CA ASN A 92 5.03 20.17 39.21
C ASN A 92 5.85 21.11 38.31
N TYR A 93 5.29 21.52 37.17
CA TYR A 93 5.93 22.47 36.25
C TYR A 93 5.12 23.76 36.17
N ASN A 94 5.42 24.70 37.07
CA ASN A 94 4.78 26.03 37.05
C ASN A 94 5.33 26.89 35.91
N ASN A 95 5.09 26.45 34.66
CA ASN A 95 5.56 27.13 33.45
C ASN A 95 4.36 27.57 32.59
N PRO A 96 4.17 28.91 32.42
CA PRO A 96 3.05 29.50 31.67
C PRO A 96 3.10 29.14 30.17
N ASN A 97 4.20 28.62 29.68
CA ASN A 97 4.36 28.21 28.28
C ASN A 97 3.82 26.78 27.99
N ILE A 98 3.38 26.05 29.02
CA ILE A 98 2.73 24.77 28.88
C ILE A 98 1.24 24.97 28.65
N LYS A 99 0.72 24.44 27.53
CA LYS A 99 -0.72 24.43 27.27
C LYS A 99 -1.18 23.05 26.89
N VAL A 100 -2.16 22.54 27.60
CA VAL A 100 -2.84 21.26 27.29
C VAL A 100 -4.03 21.56 26.38
N ILE A 101 -4.18 20.77 25.35
CA ILE A 101 -5.23 20.92 24.32
C ILE A 101 -5.93 19.61 24.07
N LYS A 102 -7.23 19.69 23.80
CA LYS A 102 -8.01 18.52 23.44
C LYS A 102 -7.62 18.03 22.06
N TYR A 103 -7.25 16.75 21.95
CA TYR A 103 -6.94 16.07 20.69
C TYR A 103 -8.11 16.21 19.68
N GLU A 104 -7.81 16.33 18.41
CA GLU A 104 -8.78 16.56 17.31
C GLU A 104 -9.72 17.79 17.49
N SER A 105 -9.42 18.70 18.41
CA SER A 105 -10.12 19.98 18.49
C SER A 105 -9.66 20.94 17.38
N ARG A 106 -10.42 22.00 17.12
CA ARG A 106 -9.98 23.06 16.20
C ARG A 106 -8.70 23.74 16.64
N GLU A 107 -8.46 23.86 17.95
CA GLU A 107 -7.19 24.38 18.47
C GLU A 107 -6.04 23.44 18.15
N TYR A 108 -6.22 22.12 18.36
CA TYR A 108 -5.24 21.13 17.95
C TYR A 108 -4.92 21.22 16.45
N LEU A 109 -5.92 21.31 15.58
CA LEU A 109 -5.73 21.44 14.13
C LEU A 109 -4.97 22.71 13.76
N LYS A 110 -5.24 23.83 14.46
CA LYS A 110 -4.49 25.09 14.30
C LYS A 110 -3.03 24.90 14.69
N LEU A 111 -2.75 24.24 15.81
CA LEU A 111 -1.39 24.01 16.29
C LEU A 111 -0.62 23.01 15.44
N LEU A 112 -1.29 21.94 14.97
CA LEU A 112 -0.74 21.01 13.99
C LEU A 112 -0.31 21.73 12.70
N ALA A 113 -1.04 22.77 12.28
CA ALA A 113 -0.69 23.59 11.12
C ALA A 113 0.39 24.64 11.41
N THR A 114 0.64 25.03 12.67
CA THR A 114 1.44 26.22 12.99
C THR A 114 2.65 25.99 13.89
N CYS A 115 2.72 24.91 14.66
CA CYS A 115 3.90 24.61 15.46
C CYS A 115 5.11 24.31 14.58
N LYS A 116 6.28 24.79 15.04
CA LYS A 116 7.57 24.53 14.36
C LYS A 116 7.96 23.07 14.44
N TYR A 117 7.84 22.50 15.62
CA TYR A 117 8.17 21.10 15.88
C TYR A 117 6.90 20.30 16.16
N LEU A 118 6.80 19.14 15.54
CA LEU A 118 5.72 18.18 15.73
C LEU A 118 6.37 16.89 16.18
N ILE A 119 6.02 16.39 17.35
CA ILE A 119 6.63 15.17 17.92
C ILE A 119 5.52 14.18 18.25
N ASN A 120 5.61 12.96 17.69
CA ASN A 120 4.75 11.87 18.06
C ASN A 120 5.48 10.52 18.02
N ASP A 121 4.84 9.48 18.54
CA ASP A 121 5.33 8.09 18.62
C ASP A 121 4.57 7.10 17.73
N THR A 122 3.49 7.55 17.10
CA THR A 122 2.61 6.74 16.26
C THR A 122 2.44 7.38 14.88
N SER A 123 1.29 7.97 14.62
CA SER A 123 1.00 8.63 13.33
C SER A 123 0.01 9.77 13.54
N PHE A 124 0.21 10.87 12.82
CA PHE A 124 -0.84 11.88 12.67
C PHE A 124 -1.96 11.38 11.76
N MET A 125 -3.08 12.07 11.80
CA MET A 125 -4.28 11.71 11.03
C MET A 125 -4.01 11.61 9.52
N PRO A 126 -4.77 10.80 8.80
CA PRO A 126 -4.54 10.52 7.37
C PRO A 126 -4.47 11.75 6.45
N TYR A 127 -5.16 12.86 6.81
CA TYR A 127 -5.13 14.10 6.04
C TYR A 127 -4.01 15.07 6.46
N PHE A 128 -3.17 14.70 7.42
CA PHE A 128 -2.03 15.51 7.82
C PHE A 128 -1.14 15.88 6.63
N THR A 129 -0.78 17.16 6.54
CA THR A 129 0.12 17.71 5.54
C THR A 129 1.16 18.56 6.23
N LYS A 130 2.39 18.09 6.26
CA LYS A 130 3.52 18.82 6.85
C LYS A 130 3.87 20.03 5.96
N ARG A 131 4.06 21.18 6.58
CA ARG A 131 4.56 22.39 5.87
C ARG A 131 6.09 22.35 5.79
N GLU A 132 6.64 22.93 4.73
CA GLU A 132 8.09 22.92 4.46
C GLU A 132 8.96 23.37 5.64
N LYS A 133 8.52 24.41 6.37
CA LYS A 133 9.26 24.96 7.50
C LYS A 133 8.98 24.27 8.84
N GLN A 134 8.11 23.30 8.90
CA GLN A 134 7.90 22.46 10.08
C GLN A 134 8.95 21.35 10.14
N ILE A 135 9.26 20.89 11.33
CA ILE A 135 10.10 19.74 11.60
C ILE A 135 9.22 18.69 12.29
N TYR A 136 8.99 17.58 11.60
CA TYR A 136 8.26 16.44 12.14
C TYR A 136 9.24 15.35 12.60
N VAL A 137 9.12 14.99 13.88
CA VAL A 137 9.91 13.95 14.53
C VAL A 137 8.99 12.80 14.95
N ASN A 138 9.28 11.61 14.49
CA ASN A 138 8.64 10.41 14.99
C ASN A 138 9.63 9.60 15.83
N THR A 139 9.21 9.23 17.03
CA THR A 139 10.09 8.55 17.99
C THR A 139 9.88 7.05 18.02
N TRP A 140 8.92 6.57 17.24
CA TRP A 140 8.44 5.21 17.38
C TRP A 140 8.13 4.85 18.84
N HIS A 141 7.82 3.59 19.16
CA HIS A 141 7.35 3.23 20.51
C HIS A 141 7.95 1.91 21.03
N GLY A 142 9.15 1.55 20.57
CA GLY A 142 9.94 0.45 21.12
C GLY A 142 10.44 -0.56 20.09
N THR A 143 11.29 -1.49 20.55
CA THR A 143 11.83 -2.57 19.74
C THR A 143 10.75 -3.61 19.41
N PRO A 144 10.52 -3.98 18.14
CA PRO A 144 9.48 -4.91 17.79
C PRO A 144 9.90 -6.36 18.00
N LEU A 145 9.20 -7.09 18.86
CA LEU A 145 9.24 -8.56 18.91
C LEU A 145 8.38 -9.15 17.78
N LYS A 146 7.21 -8.55 17.53
CA LYS A 146 6.19 -8.95 16.54
C LYS A 146 6.49 -8.38 15.17
N THR A 147 6.09 -9.10 14.11
CA THR A 147 6.18 -8.59 12.74
C THR A 147 5.36 -7.32 12.54
N LEU A 148 5.83 -6.45 11.65
CA LEU A 148 5.27 -5.14 11.35
C LEU A 148 4.92 -5.00 9.86
N GLY A 149 4.02 -4.09 9.56
CA GLY A 149 3.73 -3.67 8.20
C GLY A 149 3.40 -4.83 7.25
N LYS A 150 4.16 -4.95 6.16
CA LYS A 150 3.98 -6.02 5.16
C LYS A 150 4.50 -7.38 5.60
N ASP A 151 5.29 -7.45 6.69
CA ASP A 151 5.81 -8.71 7.21
C ASP A 151 4.77 -9.45 8.06
N ILE A 152 3.62 -8.83 8.39
CA ILE A 152 2.52 -9.48 9.11
C ILE A 152 1.87 -10.50 8.19
N LYS A 153 1.80 -11.77 8.63
CA LYS A 153 1.10 -12.84 7.91
C LYS A 153 -0.34 -12.43 7.62
N ASN A 154 -0.86 -12.78 6.46
CA ASN A 154 -2.24 -12.47 6.04
C ASN A 154 -2.61 -10.97 6.01
N SER A 155 -1.64 -10.07 6.12
CA SER A 155 -1.87 -8.64 6.04
C SER A 155 -1.94 -8.18 4.58
N GLY A 156 -3.02 -7.49 4.21
CA GLY A 156 -3.10 -6.87 2.89
C GLY A 156 -2.03 -5.77 2.72
N PHE A 157 -1.48 -5.65 1.52
CA PHE A 157 -0.34 -4.77 1.17
C PHE A 157 -0.46 -3.30 1.61
N ASN A 158 -1.66 -2.81 1.90
CA ASN A 158 -1.89 -1.40 2.29
C ASN A 158 -2.45 -1.23 3.71
N ASN A 159 -2.39 -2.24 4.57
CA ASN A 159 -2.91 -2.13 5.94
C ASN A 159 -2.14 -1.12 6.80
N HIS A 160 -0.85 -0.94 6.53
CA HIS A 160 0.05 -0.03 7.25
C HIS A 160 0.19 1.37 6.63
N LYS A 161 -0.62 1.72 5.63
CA LYS A 161 -0.48 2.94 4.80
C LYS A 161 -0.37 4.27 5.58
N ASN A 162 -1.06 4.43 6.72
CA ASN A 162 -0.97 5.68 7.50
C ASN A 162 0.35 5.77 8.26
N ILE A 163 0.85 4.66 8.80
CA ILE A 163 2.17 4.62 9.45
C ILE A 163 3.25 4.88 8.40
N GLN A 164 3.23 4.16 7.27
CA GLN A 164 4.13 4.37 6.14
C GLN A 164 4.19 5.86 5.73
N LYS A 165 3.01 6.48 5.51
CA LYS A 165 2.91 7.91 5.17
C LYS A 165 3.56 8.81 6.21
N ASN A 166 3.33 8.55 7.49
CA ASN A 166 3.91 9.36 8.57
C ASN A 166 5.43 9.21 8.62
N LEU A 167 5.96 8.00 8.45
CA LEU A 167 7.40 7.75 8.44
C LEU A 167 8.10 8.48 7.29
N PHE A 168 7.59 8.41 6.05
CA PHE A 168 8.23 9.15 4.94
C PHE A 168 7.92 10.67 4.96
N THR A 169 6.95 11.12 5.76
CA THR A 169 6.68 12.56 5.99
C THR A 169 7.56 13.14 7.08
N ALA A 170 8.05 12.32 8.00
CA ALA A 170 8.95 12.76 9.06
C ALA A 170 10.26 13.33 8.50
N ASP A 171 10.80 14.36 9.16
CA ASP A 171 12.14 14.85 8.90
C ASP A 171 13.18 14.06 9.69
N LYS A 172 12.76 13.55 10.84
CA LYS A 172 13.63 12.86 11.80
C LYS A 172 12.92 11.65 12.39
N LEU A 173 13.66 10.55 12.48
CA LEU A 173 13.25 9.36 13.19
C LEU A 173 14.22 9.09 14.34
N ILE A 174 13.69 8.86 15.54
CA ILE A 174 14.48 8.46 16.71
C ILE A 174 14.20 6.98 16.97
N MET A 175 15.25 6.17 16.88
CA MET A 175 15.16 4.71 16.96
C MET A 175 15.97 4.19 18.16
N PRO A 176 15.46 3.14 18.85
CA PRO A 176 16.18 2.55 19.98
C PRO A 176 17.49 1.87 19.56
N ASN A 177 17.45 1.14 18.45
CA ASN A 177 18.58 0.35 17.96
C ASN A 177 18.47 0.19 16.44
N LYS A 178 19.53 -0.38 15.84
CA LYS A 178 19.58 -0.62 14.38
C LYS A 178 18.55 -1.64 13.93
N PHE A 179 18.33 -2.69 14.70
CA PHE A 179 17.34 -3.73 14.41
C PHE A 179 15.94 -3.12 14.21
N THR A 180 15.50 -2.27 15.16
CA THR A 180 14.20 -1.58 15.06
C THR A 180 14.12 -0.71 13.80
N ALA A 181 15.17 0.07 13.53
CA ALA A 181 15.19 0.92 12.34
C ALA A 181 15.09 0.10 11.05
N ASP A 182 15.88 -0.97 10.93
CA ASP A 182 15.88 -1.85 9.76
C ASP A 182 14.52 -2.53 9.56
N LYS A 183 13.95 -3.14 10.63
CA LYS A 183 12.65 -3.82 10.56
C LYS A 183 11.52 -2.85 10.24
N LEU A 184 11.46 -1.71 10.91
CA LEU A 184 10.41 -0.71 10.70
C LEU A 184 10.43 -0.17 9.27
N ILE A 185 11.60 0.21 8.77
CA ILE A 185 11.74 0.84 7.46
C ILE A 185 11.49 -0.17 6.34
N LYS A 186 12.01 -1.39 6.46
CA LYS A 186 11.81 -2.47 5.49
C LYS A 186 10.35 -2.93 5.44
N SER A 187 9.75 -3.19 6.60
CA SER A 187 8.35 -3.66 6.67
C SER A 187 7.32 -2.63 6.20
N HIS A 188 7.68 -1.34 6.18
CA HIS A 188 6.85 -0.26 5.67
C HIS A 188 7.26 0.20 4.26
N ASP A 189 8.09 -0.56 3.58
CA ASP A 189 8.45 -0.36 2.18
C ASP A 189 9.14 0.97 1.89
N LEU A 190 10.08 1.37 2.76
CA LEU A 190 10.73 2.68 2.72
C LEU A 190 12.24 2.63 2.47
N SER A 191 12.84 1.44 2.35
CA SER A 191 14.27 1.27 2.08
C SER A 191 14.66 1.88 0.73
N GLY A 192 15.65 2.74 0.71
CA GLY A 192 16.09 3.45 -0.51
C GLY A 192 15.39 4.79 -0.75
N ILE A 193 14.16 4.98 -0.29
CA ILE A 193 13.36 6.18 -0.58
C ILE A 193 13.14 7.12 0.62
N LEU A 194 13.55 6.73 1.81
CA LEU A 194 13.34 7.51 3.04
C LEU A 194 14.26 8.73 3.11
N ASN A 195 13.68 9.92 3.13
CA ASN A 195 14.41 11.19 3.24
C ASN A 195 14.64 11.68 4.68
N ALA A 196 14.12 11.00 5.71
CA ALA A 196 14.34 11.35 7.09
C ALA A 196 15.79 11.11 7.53
N ASP A 197 16.29 11.95 8.41
CA ASP A 197 17.48 11.66 9.19
C ASP A 197 17.12 10.65 10.29
N VAL A 198 17.92 9.60 10.45
CA VAL A 198 17.64 8.52 11.42
C VAL A 198 18.69 8.54 12.53
N GLY A 199 18.26 8.93 13.74
CA GLY A 199 19.09 8.90 14.95
C GLY A 199 18.87 7.60 15.71
N ILE A 200 19.91 6.79 15.88
CA ILE A 200 19.89 5.57 16.68
C ILE A 200 20.54 5.89 18.02
N TYR A 201 19.72 6.15 19.05
CA TYR A 201 20.20 6.70 20.32
C TYR A 201 19.76 5.93 21.56
N GLY A 202 19.01 4.83 21.41
CA GLY A 202 18.28 4.19 22.49
C GLY A 202 16.85 4.74 22.60
N ASN A 203 16.08 4.17 23.51
CA ASN A 203 14.75 4.66 23.84
C ASN A 203 14.84 5.86 24.80
N PRO A 204 14.39 7.07 24.43
CA PRO A 204 14.38 8.22 25.36
C PRO A 204 13.68 7.94 26.68
N ARG A 205 12.63 7.11 26.66
CA ARG A 205 11.85 6.72 27.84
C ARG A 205 12.65 5.83 28.83
N VAL A 206 13.60 5.05 28.32
CA VAL A 206 14.45 4.17 29.18
C VAL A 206 15.37 5.02 30.05
N ASP A 207 15.74 6.23 29.63
CA ASP A 207 16.46 7.17 30.49
C ASP A 207 15.64 7.54 31.76
N LEU A 208 14.31 7.54 31.71
CA LEU A 208 13.46 7.71 32.91
C LEU A 208 13.59 6.48 33.83
N THR A 209 13.57 5.27 33.25
CA THR A 209 13.75 4.00 33.99
C THR A 209 15.11 3.97 34.71
N LEU A 210 16.19 4.44 34.05
CA LEU A 210 17.54 4.37 34.61
C LEU A 210 17.86 5.48 35.60
N LYS A 211 17.18 6.64 35.51
CA LYS A 211 17.52 7.84 36.31
C LYS A 211 16.53 8.17 37.41
N SER A 212 15.31 7.65 37.35
CA SER A 212 14.33 7.91 38.40
C SER A 212 14.65 7.12 39.68
N LYS A 213 14.26 7.65 40.80
CA LYS A 213 14.45 6.99 42.10
C LYS A 213 13.20 6.22 42.49
N ARG A 214 13.34 4.98 42.94
CA ARG A 214 12.25 4.11 43.36
C ARG A 214 11.27 4.79 44.34
N LYS A 215 11.80 5.48 45.35
CA LYS A 215 10.99 6.18 46.38
C LYS A 215 10.06 7.25 45.76
N ASP A 216 10.56 8.01 44.81
CA ASP A 216 9.80 9.08 44.15
C ASP A 216 8.66 8.51 43.31
N ILE A 217 8.92 7.37 42.62
CA ILE A 217 7.91 6.68 41.79
C ILE A 217 6.82 6.04 42.64
N ILE A 218 7.20 5.36 43.74
CA ILE A 218 6.26 4.79 44.69
C ILE A 218 5.32 5.88 45.24
N SER A 219 5.88 7.01 45.64
CA SER A 219 5.10 8.15 46.14
C SER A 219 4.21 8.77 45.06
N LYS A 220 4.76 8.99 43.83
CA LYS A 220 4.03 9.58 42.70
C LYS A 220 2.80 8.81 42.32
N TYR A 221 2.88 7.49 42.31
CA TYR A 221 1.82 6.59 41.84
C TYR A 221 1.07 5.87 42.98
N ASN A 222 1.37 6.21 44.25
CA ASN A 222 0.76 5.60 45.43
C ASN A 222 0.84 4.07 45.42
N LEU A 223 2.03 3.54 45.12
CA LEU A 223 2.28 2.09 45.09
C LEU A 223 2.59 1.56 46.47
N ASN A 224 2.49 0.24 46.65
CA ASN A 224 2.89 -0.41 47.88
C ASN A 224 4.38 -0.18 48.20
N ASN A 225 4.71 0.21 49.38
CA ASN A 225 6.09 0.55 49.79
C ASN A 225 6.70 -0.46 50.75
N THR A 226 5.95 -1.47 51.18
CA THR A 226 6.36 -2.47 52.18
C THR A 226 6.76 -3.82 51.56
N LYS A 227 6.24 -4.14 50.42
CA LYS A 227 6.51 -5.40 49.70
C LYS A 227 7.26 -5.14 48.40
N LYS A 228 7.97 -6.18 47.89
CA LYS A 228 8.51 -6.18 46.52
C LYS A 228 7.34 -6.13 45.50
N ILE A 229 7.56 -5.62 44.34
CA ILE A 229 6.51 -5.41 43.32
C ILE A 229 6.71 -6.38 42.16
N VAL A 230 5.72 -7.20 41.87
CA VAL A 230 5.57 -7.96 40.65
C VAL A 230 4.61 -7.21 39.73
N LEU A 231 5.03 -6.98 38.49
CA LEU A 231 4.17 -6.39 37.47
C LEU A 231 3.80 -7.46 36.45
N TYR A 232 2.52 -7.77 36.34
CA TYR A 232 2.00 -8.59 35.24
C TYR A 232 1.47 -7.66 34.14
N ALA A 233 2.10 -7.74 32.96
CA ALA A 233 1.82 -6.88 31.83
C ALA A 233 1.56 -7.68 30.53
N PRO A 234 0.39 -8.38 30.45
CA PRO A 234 0.05 -9.19 29.29
C PRO A 234 -0.39 -8.33 28.08
N THR A 235 -0.16 -8.85 26.88
CA THR A 235 -0.71 -8.29 25.64
C THR A 235 -2.17 -8.74 25.49
N TRP A 236 -3.08 -7.77 25.34
CA TRP A 236 -4.48 -8.09 25.04
C TRP A 236 -4.69 -8.28 23.53
N LYS A 237 -5.25 -9.41 23.12
CA LYS A 237 -5.31 -9.86 21.72
C LYS A 237 -6.66 -9.63 21.06
N LYS A 238 -7.74 -9.62 21.86
CA LYS A 238 -9.10 -9.47 21.36
C LYS A 238 -9.49 -8.00 21.24
N SER A 239 -10.35 -7.68 20.27
CA SER A 239 -10.98 -6.36 20.23
C SER A 239 -11.96 -6.22 21.41
N LEU A 240 -12.35 -4.98 21.73
CA LEU A 240 -13.32 -4.72 22.80
C LEU A 240 -14.65 -5.46 22.57
N LYS A 241 -15.05 -5.66 21.31
CA LYS A 241 -16.28 -6.35 20.92
C LYS A 241 -16.19 -7.87 21.09
N ASP A 242 -15.01 -8.43 20.92
CA ASP A 242 -14.75 -9.87 20.98
C ASP A 242 -14.32 -10.33 22.38
N THR A 243 -14.11 -9.39 23.30
CA THR A 243 -13.75 -9.66 24.69
C THR A 243 -14.97 -10.13 25.49
N THR A 244 -14.96 -11.36 25.96
CA THR A 244 -16.00 -11.97 26.76
C THR A 244 -15.74 -11.80 28.26
N ASP A 245 -16.78 -11.98 29.09
CA ASP A 245 -16.63 -11.99 30.57
C ASP A 245 -15.79 -13.20 31.01
N LYS A 246 -15.78 -14.31 30.26
CA LYS A 246 -14.90 -15.44 30.49
C LYS A 246 -13.42 -15.07 30.42
N ASP A 247 -13.03 -14.24 29.45
CA ASP A 247 -11.64 -13.77 29.29
C ASP A 247 -11.22 -12.90 30.48
N ILE A 248 -12.13 -12.06 30.96
CA ILE A 248 -11.89 -11.19 32.13
C ILE A 248 -11.77 -12.04 33.41
N ASN A 249 -12.72 -12.98 33.63
CA ASN A 249 -12.70 -13.86 34.80
C ASN A 249 -11.45 -14.74 34.83
N HIS A 250 -10.96 -15.20 33.69
CA HIS A 250 -9.71 -15.96 33.61
C HIS A 250 -8.51 -15.12 34.07
N LEU A 251 -8.37 -13.89 33.57
CA LEU A 251 -7.31 -12.98 34.00
C LEU A 251 -7.38 -12.65 35.49
N VAL A 252 -8.61 -12.46 36.05
CA VAL A 252 -8.84 -12.21 37.48
C VAL A 252 -8.41 -13.42 38.31
N MET A 253 -8.74 -14.63 37.87
CA MET A 253 -8.32 -15.87 38.48
C MET A 253 -6.79 -16.01 38.51
N GLU A 254 -6.11 -15.77 37.37
CA GLU A 254 -4.65 -15.79 37.31
C GLU A 254 -4.03 -14.82 38.34
N MET A 255 -4.54 -13.58 38.38
CA MET A 255 -4.10 -12.57 39.33
C MET A 255 -4.28 -12.99 40.78
N SER A 256 -5.44 -13.60 41.12
CA SER A 256 -5.72 -14.12 42.46
C SER A 256 -4.72 -15.20 42.86
N LEU A 257 -4.49 -16.20 41.99
CA LEU A 257 -3.58 -17.30 42.27
C LEU A 257 -2.12 -16.82 42.41
N LEU A 258 -1.69 -15.83 41.60
CA LEU A 258 -0.37 -15.23 41.77
C LEU A 258 -0.24 -14.46 43.07
N GLN A 259 -1.29 -13.73 43.49
CA GLN A 259 -1.29 -13.00 44.76
C GLN A 259 -1.36 -13.96 45.96
N ASP A 260 -2.13 -15.06 45.89
CA ASP A 260 -2.21 -16.08 46.95
C ASP A 260 -0.86 -16.79 47.14
N LYS A 261 -0.14 -17.09 46.02
CA LYS A 261 1.15 -17.79 46.07
C LYS A 261 2.29 -16.92 46.57
N PHE A 262 2.32 -15.65 46.16
CA PHE A 262 3.49 -14.77 46.38
C PHE A 262 3.19 -13.56 47.28
N GLY A 263 1.95 -13.39 47.73
CA GLY A 263 1.46 -12.19 48.41
C GLY A 263 2.14 -11.89 49.77
N ASP A 264 2.81 -12.83 50.41
CA ASP A 264 3.55 -12.58 51.67
C ASP A 264 4.77 -11.66 51.38
N GLU A 265 5.49 -11.86 50.34
CA GLU A 265 6.70 -11.11 49.97
C GLU A 265 6.42 -10.05 48.93
N TYR A 266 5.49 -10.28 48.02
CA TYR A 266 5.25 -9.44 46.83
C TYR A 266 3.82 -8.84 46.84
N LYS A 267 3.69 -7.62 46.32
CA LYS A 267 2.43 -7.07 45.82
C LYS A 267 2.39 -7.25 44.30
N VAL A 268 1.41 -8.01 43.82
CA VAL A 268 1.24 -8.25 42.38
C VAL A 268 0.34 -7.16 41.81
N TYR A 269 0.83 -6.43 40.79
CA TYR A 269 0.06 -5.44 40.03
C TYR A 269 -0.19 -5.91 38.63
N LEU A 270 -1.36 -5.56 38.08
CA LEU A 270 -1.74 -5.78 36.69
C LEU A 270 -1.68 -4.47 35.89
N LYS A 271 -0.88 -4.45 34.84
CA LYS A 271 -0.95 -3.39 33.83
C LYS A 271 -1.74 -3.88 32.64
N ALA A 272 -3.04 -3.68 32.69
CA ALA A 272 -3.97 -4.11 31.66
C ALA A 272 -3.87 -3.21 30.41
N HIS A 273 -4.20 -3.77 29.26
CA HIS A 273 -4.38 -2.99 28.04
C HIS A 273 -5.59 -2.06 28.18
N TYR A 274 -5.52 -0.86 27.61
CA TYR A 274 -6.57 0.16 27.76
C TYR A 274 -7.98 -0.30 27.33
N PHE A 275 -8.09 -1.29 26.42
CA PHE A 275 -9.38 -1.87 26.01
C PHE A 275 -10.14 -2.57 27.14
N ILE A 276 -9.44 -3.17 28.08
CA ILE A 276 -10.07 -3.94 29.19
C ILE A 276 -9.98 -3.23 30.52
N TYR A 277 -9.18 -2.16 30.61
CA TYR A 277 -8.98 -1.40 31.83
C TYR A 277 -10.32 -0.97 32.48
N ASP A 278 -11.20 -0.34 31.70
CA ASP A 278 -12.50 0.15 32.19
C ASP A 278 -13.42 -0.97 32.69
N LYS A 279 -13.31 -2.17 32.10
CA LYS A 279 -14.06 -3.33 32.56
C LYS A 279 -13.55 -3.82 33.93
N LEU A 280 -12.22 -3.92 34.08
CA LEU A 280 -11.55 -4.35 35.30
C LEU A 280 -11.79 -3.35 36.46
N HIS A 281 -11.72 -2.07 36.17
CA HIS A 281 -12.02 -0.99 37.12
C HIS A 281 -13.46 -1.08 37.64
N LYS A 282 -14.42 -1.34 36.76
CA LYS A 282 -15.86 -1.46 37.15
C LYS A 282 -16.15 -2.66 38.07
N ILE A 283 -15.33 -3.69 38.06
CA ILE A 283 -15.47 -4.84 38.96
C ILE A 283 -14.66 -4.72 40.25
N GLY A 284 -14.09 -3.52 40.53
CA GLY A 284 -13.47 -3.18 41.79
C GLY A 284 -12.07 -3.71 42.03
N LEU A 285 -11.26 -3.88 40.98
CA LEU A 285 -9.88 -4.39 41.07
C LEU A 285 -8.81 -3.27 41.22
N ASP A 286 -9.19 -2.07 41.65
CA ASP A 286 -8.34 -0.89 41.75
C ASP A 286 -7.07 -1.10 42.57
N ASP A 287 -7.13 -1.91 43.61
CA ASP A 287 -5.98 -2.20 44.48
C ASP A 287 -4.81 -2.91 43.80
N ILE A 288 -5.09 -3.59 42.69
CA ILE A 288 -4.08 -4.33 41.93
C ILE A 288 -3.90 -3.79 40.51
N LEU A 289 -4.81 -2.91 40.08
CA LEU A 289 -4.80 -2.41 38.70
C LEU A 289 -3.99 -1.12 38.57
N ILE A 290 -2.96 -1.15 37.74
CA ILE A 290 -2.18 0.06 37.40
C ILE A 290 -3.01 0.95 36.47
N PRO A 291 -3.31 2.18 36.85
CA PRO A 291 -4.06 3.11 36.00
C PRO A 291 -3.39 3.37 34.63
N ASN A 292 -4.23 3.57 33.59
CA ASN A 292 -3.76 3.80 32.21
C ASN A 292 -2.88 5.05 32.05
N TRP A 293 -3.06 6.06 32.91
CA TRP A 293 -2.30 7.31 32.88
C TRP A 293 -0.89 7.19 33.43
N VAL A 294 -0.56 6.10 34.16
CA VAL A 294 0.77 5.86 34.74
C VAL A 294 1.77 5.58 33.60
N ASP A 295 2.86 6.35 33.58
CA ASP A 295 3.96 6.08 32.65
C ASP A 295 4.65 4.76 32.97
N THR A 296 4.68 3.86 31.98
CA THR A 296 5.20 2.52 32.17
C THR A 296 6.71 2.51 32.51
N ASN A 297 7.48 3.38 31.88
CA ASN A 297 8.93 3.39 32.09
C ASN A 297 9.32 3.96 33.46
N GLU A 298 8.56 4.92 33.98
CA GLU A 298 8.72 5.34 35.39
C GLU A 298 8.27 4.21 36.34
N LEU A 299 7.16 3.52 36.06
CA LEU A 299 6.68 2.40 36.87
C LEU A 299 7.71 1.28 36.98
N LEU A 300 8.40 0.93 35.88
CA LEU A 300 9.41 -0.12 35.82
C LEU A 300 10.54 0.06 36.85
N VAL A 301 10.82 1.28 37.27
CA VAL A 301 11.82 1.58 38.33
C VAL A 301 11.43 0.90 39.65
N ALA A 302 10.13 0.91 39.96
CA ALA A 302 9.59 0.33 41.20
C ALA A 302 9.39 -1.17 41.13
N VAL A 303 9.39 -1.77 39.94
CA VAL A 303 9.13 -3.19 39.71
C VAL A 303 10.39 -4.01 40.05
N ASP A 304 10.19 -5.10 40.79
CA ASP A 304 11.25 -6.07 41.15
C ASP A 304 11.22 -7.30 40.26
N THR A 305 10.06 -7.66 39.73
CA THR A 305 9.86 -8.80 38.82
C THR A 305 8.84 -8.45 37.76
N LEU A 306 9.14 -8.70 36.50
CA LEU A 306 8.24 -8.52 35.36
C LEU A 306 7.72 -9.86 34.86
N ILE A 307 6.40 -10.00 34.77
CA ILE A 307 5.72 -11.07 34.05
C ILE A 307 5.10 -10.45 32.80
N THR A 308 5.44 -10.98 31.63
CA THR A 308 4.91 -10.48 30.36
C THR A 308 4.78 -11.61 29.34
N ASP A 309 4.31 -11.30 28.14
CA ASP A 309 4.17 -12.25 27.04
C ASP A 309 4.95 -11.76 25.81
N TYR A 310 4.25 -11.49 24.68
CA TYR A 310 4.80 -10.99 23.43
C TYR A 310 4.98 -9.46 23.41
N SER A 311 4.98 -8.81 24.56
CA SER A 311 5.09 -7.35 24.70
C SER A 311 6.55 -6.89 24.60
N SER A 312 6.79 -5.78 23.92
CA SER A 312 8.10 -5.14 23.86
C SER A 312 8.55 -4.48 25.17
N ILE A 313 7.74 -4.50 26.22
CA ILE A 313 8.03 -3.90 27.54
C ILE A 313 9.30 -4.48 28.16
N PHE A 314 9.61 -5.75 27.89
CA PHE A 314 10.79 -6.40 28.43
C PHE A 314 12.10 -5.77 27.94
N PHE A 315 12.16 -5.23 26.70
CA PHE A 315 13.33 -4.50 26.21
C PHE A 315 13.62 -3.25 27.06
N ASP A 316 12.56 -2.57 27.54
CA ASP A 316 12.70 -1.37 28.37
C ASP A 316 13.08 -1.72 29.81
N TYR A 317 12.74 -2.93 30.27
CA TYR A 317 13.01 -3.43 31.62
C TYR A 317 14.39 -4.11 31.72
N LEU A 318 14.82 -4.75 30.64
CA LEU A 318 16.05 -5.55 30.60
C LEU A 318 17.32 -4.78 31.06
N PRO A 319 17.49 -3.46 30.80
CA PRO A 319 18.64 -2.70 31.31
C PRO A 319 18.74 -2.65 32.85
N LEU A 320 17.65 -2.93 33.57
CA LEU A 320 17.68 -3.06 35.04
C LEU A 320 18.24 -4.39 35.53
N GLN A 321 18.38 -5.37 34.63
CA GLN A 321 18.87 -6.74 34.94
C GLN A 321 18.10 -7.40 36.10
N LYS A 322 16.80 -7.16 36.16
CA LYS A 322 15.89 -7.78 37.13
C LYS A 322 15.09 -8.90 36.48
N PRO A 323 14.53 -9.87 37.26
CA PRO A 323 13.84 -11.04 36.73
C PRO A 323 12.69 -10.73 35.75
N ILE A 324 12.71 -11.44 34.63
CA ILE A 324 11.65 -11.40 33.58
C ILE A 324 11.14 -12.83 33.36
N TYR A 325 9.83 -13.01 33.41
CA TYR A 325 9.15 -14.27 33.12
C TYR A 325 8.21 -14.08 31.94
N PHE A 326 8.32 -14.96 30.93
CA PHE A 326 7.51 -14.94 29.74
C PHE A 326 6.38 -15.95 29.87
N TYR A 327 5.16 -15.46 30.08
CA TYR A 327 3.97 -16.28 30.21
C TYR A 327 3.16 -16.26 28.91
N MET A 328 3.18 -17.38 28.16
CA MET A 328 2.72 -17.46 26.76
C MET A 328 1.80 -18.68 26.52
N PRO A 329 0.62 -18.75 27.16
CA PRO A 329 -0.25 -19.94 27.10
C PRO A 329 -0.85 -20.22 25.71
N ASP A 330 -0.74 -19.29 24.77
CA ASP A 330 -1.34 -19.36 23.43
C ASP A 330 -0.31 -19.13 22.31
N LYS A 331 0.95 -19.54 22.53
CA LYS A 331 2.09 -19.33 21.62
C LYS A 331 1.77 -19.74 20.19
N GLU A 332 1.26 -20.95 19.96
CA GLU A 332 1.01 -21.51 18.64
C GLU A 332 0.02 -20.65 17.83
N VAL A 333 -1.11 -20.29 18.42
CA VAL A 333 -2.14 -19.46 17.78
C VAL A 333 -1.59 -18.08 17.40
N TYR A 334 -0.77 -17.52 18.27
CA TYR A 334 -0.23 -16.18 18.06
C TYR A 334 0.83 -16.16 16.95
N GLU A 335 1.65 -17.20 16.84
CA GLU A 335 2.68 -17.34 15.81
C GLU A 335 2.08 -17.54 14.42
N GLU A 336 0.97 -18.28 14.32
CA GLU A 336 0.24 -18.47 13.07
C GLU A 336 -0.40 -17.17 12.57
N ASP A 337 -1.00 -16.40 13.46
CA ASP A 337 -1.73 -15.18 13.10
C ASP A 337 -0.82 -14.00 12.73
N ARG A 338 0.28 -13.81 13.43
CA ARG A 338 1.07 -12.59 13.32
C ARG A 338 2.54 -12.79 12.96
N GLY A 339 3.20 -13.75 13.59
CA GLY A 339 4.62 -14.01 13.44
C GLY A 339 5.52 -13.12 14.32
N PHE A 340 6.77 -13.56 14.48
CA PHE A 340 7.79 -12.90 15.28
C PHE A 340 9.04 -12.60 14.47
N TYR A 341 9.76 -11.53 14.84
CA TYR A 341 11.08 -11.24 14.28
C TYR A 341 12.22 -11.96 15.01
N LEU A 342 11.98 -12.36 16.25
CA LEU A 342 12.97 -13.04 17.11
C LEU A 342 12.40 -14.40 17.51
N ASP A 343 13.32 -15.35 17.70
CA ASP A 343 12.97 -16.65 18.24
C ASP A 343 12.56 -16.53 19.72
N ILE A 344 11.35 -16.93 20.04
CA ILE A 344 10.78 -16.88 21.38
C ILE A 344 11.61 -17.68 22.39
N GLU A 345 12.26 -18.76 21.96
CA GLU A 345 13.08 -19.60 22.84
C GLU A 345 14.38 -18.90 23.28
N THR A 346 14.84 -17.90 22.55
CA THR A 346 16.04 -17.13 22.89
C THR A 346 15.81 -15.95 23.82
N LEU A 347 14.55 -15.66 24.21
CA LEU A 347 14.22 -14.52 25.05
C LEU A 347 14.94 -14.57 26.40
N PRO A 348 15.34 -13.41 27.00
CA PRO A 348 16.17 -13.32 28.18
C PRO A 348 15.39 -13.56 29.48
N GLY A 349 14.94 -14.79 29.71
CA GLY A 349 14.17 -15.16 30.88
C GLY A 349 13.45 -16.49 30.73
N SER A 350 12.84 -16.97 31.81
CA SER A 350 12.12 -18.23 31.84
C SER A 350 10.80 -18.13 31.09
N LYS A 351 10.46 -19.14 30.27
CA LYS A 351 9.24 -19.30 29.53
C LYS A 351 8.28 -20.22 30.28
N ALA A 352 6.99 -19.90 30.29
CA ALA A 352 5.94 -20.71 30.86
C ALA A 352 4.71 -20.71 29.93
N TYR A 353 4.14 -21.87 29.72
CA TYR A 353 3.00 -22.08 28.84
C TYR A 353 1.71 -22.37 29.60
N ASN A 354 1.79 -22.47 30.91
CA ASN A 354 0.65 -22.53 31.82
C ASN A 354 0.99 -21.86 33.17
N LEU A 355 -0.03 -21.58 33.99
CA LEU A 355 0.12 -20.81 35.23
C LEU A 355 0.96 -21.55 36.29
N ASN A 356 0.84 -22.87 36.40
CA ASN A 356 1.63 -23.66 37.35
C ASN A 356 3.10 -23.60 37.01
N GLU A 357 3.44 -23.78 35.74
CA GLU A 357 4.82 -23.66 35.25
C GLU A 357 5.39 -22.24 35.51
N LEU A 358 4.58 -21.19 35.33
CA LEU A 358 4.99 -19.82 35.66
C LEU A 358 5.33 -19.69 37.16
N MET A 359 4.46 -20.18 38.07
CA MET A 359 4.64 -20.10 39.50
C MET A 359 5.89 -20.89 39.95
N ASP A 360 6.12 -22.06 39.38
CA ASP A 360 7.29 -22.89 39.66
C ASP A 360 8.57 -22.22 39.15
N ASN A 361 8.54 -21.63 37.99
CA ASN A 361 9.64 -20.88 37.41
C ASN A 361 10.02 -19.65 38.25
N ILE A 362 9.04 -18.90 38.75
CA ILE A 362 9.29 -17.77 39.66
C ILE A 362 9.99 -18.28 40.94
N SER A 363 9.44 -19.32 41.58
CA SER A 363 10.01 -19.90 42.79
C SER A 363 11.44 -20.40 42.56
N LYS A 364 11.74 -20.97 41.39
CA LYS A 364 13.01 -21.56 41.06
C LYS A 364 14.11 -20.57 40.72
N TYR A 365 13.76 -19.55 39.91
CA TYR A 365 14.76 -18.69 39.27
C TYR A 365 14.87 -17.29 39.85
N GLN A 366 13.99 -16.87 40.79
CA GLN A 366 13.95 -15.51 41.31
C GLN A 366 15.33 -15.01 41.80
N ASP A 367 16.02 -15.79 42.60
CA ASP A 367 17.30 -15.40 43.19
C ASP A 367 18.50 -15.70 42.32
N ILE A 368 18.38 -16.58 41.33
CA ILE A 368 19.45 -16.99 40.42
C ILE A 368 19.24 -16.55 38.97
N TYR A 369 18.27 -15.64 38.70
CA TYR A 369 17.91 -15.22 37.37
C TYR A 369 19.08 -14.76 36.52
N ASN A 370 19.89 -13.83 37.02
CA ASN A 370 21.02 -13.28 36.30
C ASN A 370 22.13 -14.30 35.97
N THR A 371 22.22 -15.34 36.75
CA THR A 371 23.17 -16.44 36.51
C THR A 371 22.60 -17.44 35.50
N SER A 372 21.33 -17.81 35.69
CA SER A 372 20.64 -18.82 34.87
C SER A 372 20.42 -18.39 33.43
N PHE A 373 20.14 -17.09 33.18
CA PHE A 373 19.87 -16.54 31.85
C PHE A 373 20.92 -15.54 31.39
N LYS A 374 22.13 -15.62 31.94
CA LYS A 374 23.22 -14.67 31.68
C LYS A 374 23.52 -14.50 30.18
N LYS A 375 23.59 -15.62 29.45
CA LYS A 375 23.94 -15.62 28.03
C LYS A 375 22.90 -14.86 27.20
N GLU A 376 21.62 -15.12 27.43
CA GLU A 376 20.49 -14.47 26.76
C GLU A 376 20.41 -13.01 27.16
N ILE A 377 20.59 -12.69 28.45
CA ILE A 377 20.58 -11.30 28.94
C ILE A 377 21.72 -10.52 28.28
N ASP A 378 22.93 -11.00 28.29
CA ASP A 378 24.10 -10.31 27.70
C ASP A 378 23.90 -10.10 26.20
N HIS A 379 23.43 -11.13 25.49
CA HIS A 379 23.12 -11.02 24.05
C HIS A 379 22.06 -9.95 23.76
N TYR A 380 20.94 -9.96 24.49
CA TYR A 380 19.86 -8.99 24.25
C TYR A 380 20.23 -7.55 24.67
N LEU A 381 21.05 -7.39 25.72
CA LEU A 381 21.60 -6.09 26.12
C LEU A 381 22.52 -5.53 25.03
N GLU A 382 23.40 -6.35 24.48
CA GLU A 382 24.34 -5.95 23.44
C GLU A 382 23.63 -5.63 22.11
N GLU A 383 22.71 -6.46 21.68
CA GLU A 383 22.04 -6.33 20.36
C GLU A 383 20.94 -5.25 20.38
N PHE A 384 20.11 -5.21 21.43
CA PHE A 384 18.87 -4.39 21.42
C PHE A 384 18.89 -3.20 22.38
N CYS A 385 19.69 -3.22 23.44
CA CYS A 385 19.72 -2.18 24.47
C CYS A 385 21.08 -1.47 24.57
N ASN A 386 21.98 -1.67 23.62
CA ASN A 386 23.35 -1.15 23.66
C ASN A 386 23.43 0.41 23.70
N TYR A 387 22.38 1.10 23.29
CA TYR A 387 22.26 2.55 23.34
C TYR A 387 21.51 3.06 24.59
N ASP A 388 20.86 2.20 25.37
CA ASP A 388 20.06 2.54 26.55
C ASP A 388 20.97 2.73 27.80
N LYS A 389 21.81 3.76 27.76
CA LYS A 389 22.83 4.08 28.77
C LYS A 389 22.57 5.39 29.53
N GLY A 390 21.31 5.83 29.57
CA GLY A 390 20.92 7.06 30.27
C GLY A 390 21.30 8.36 29.55
N ILE A 391 21.66 8.32 28.27
CA ILE A 391 22.04 9.51 27.46
C ILE A 391 21.14 9.71 26.22
N SER A 392 20.13 8.85 26.06
CA SER A 392 19.23 8.87 24.92
C SER A 392 18.44 10.17 24.82
N LEU A 393 17.96 10.70 25.95
CA LEU A 393 17.22 11.96 26.00
C LEU A 393 18.06 13.14 25.56
N ALA A 394 19.30 13.26 26.00
CA ALA A 394 20.19 14.36 25.63
C ALA A 394 20.47 14.33 24.12
N LYS A 395 20.86 13.17 23.58
CA LYS A 395 21.11 13.00 22.14
C LYS A 395 19.87 13.27 21.30
N SER A 396 18.71 12.76 21.73
CA SER A 396 17.44 12.97 21.04
C SER A 396 17.03 14.46 21.01
N THR A 397 17.22 15.17 22.14
CA THR A 397 16.90 16.60 22.23
C THR A 397 17.79 17.42 21.30
N ASP A 398 19.09 17.17 21.28
CA ASP A 398 20.03 17.85 20.38
C ASP A 398 19.74 17.55 18.92
N PHE A 399 19.36 16.32 18.61
CA PHE A 399 18.94 15.94 17.27
C PHE A 399 17.66 16.64 16.84
N ILE A 400 16.63 16.69 17.69
CA ILE A 400 15.38 17.42 17.42
C ILE A 400 15.64 18.87 17.05
N LEU A 401 16.51 19.56 17.79
CA LEU A 401 16.81 20.98 17.63
C LEU A 401 17.91 21.29 16.58
N ASN A 402 18.30 20.31 15.75
CA ASN A 402 19.37 20.43 14.75
C ASN A 402 20.77 20.77 15.30
N LYS A 403 21.02 20.55 16.59
CA LYS A 403 22.37 20.65 17.17
C LYS A 403 23.23 19.44 16.83
N ARG A 404 22.58 18.34 16.46
CA ARG A 404 23.18 17.09 15.98
C ARG A 404 22.60 16.73 14.61
N LYS A 405 23.47 16.40 13.67
CA LYS A 405 23.07 15.93 12.33
C LYS A 405 23.39 14.45 12.21
N GLU A 406 22.50 13.71 11.57
CA GLU A 406 22.71 12.29 11.24
C GLU A 406 22.63 12.06 9.73
N LYS A 407 23.13 10.92 9.30
CA LYS A 407 23.07 10.52 7.89
C LYS A 407 21.67 10.01 7.53
N LYS A 408 21.31 10.16 6.27
CA LYS A 408 20.10 9.57 5.68
C LYS A 408 20.36 8.09 5.35
N LEU A 409 20.46 7.26 6.37
CA LEU A 409 20.91 5.87 6.28
C LEU A 409 20.09 5.01 5.29
N TYR A 410 18.83 5.36 5.08
CA TYR A 410 17.88 4.57 4.26
C TYR A 410 17.46 5.27 2.98
N LYS A 411 18.25 6.25 2.54
CA LYS A 411 18.09 6.90 1.24
C LYS A 411 19.19 6.42 0.29
N SER A 412 18.78 5.89 -0.87
CA SER A 412 19.71 5.61 -1.96
C SER A 412 20.06 6.88 -2.75
N ASN A 413 21.11 6.80 -3.55
CA ASN A 413 21.49 7.84 -4.51
C ASN A 413 20.81 7.68 -5.88
N LYS A 414 19.91 6.70 -6.00
CA LYS A 414 19.18 6.41 -7.24
C LYS A 414 18.12 7.46 -7.54
N LYS A 415 17.77 7.60 -8.80
CA LYS A 415 16.61 8.43 -9.18
C LYS A 415 15.32 7.79 -8.72
N VAL A 416 14.40 8.59 -8.19
CA VAL A 416 13.09 8.14 -7.72
C VAL A 416 12.04 8.38 -8.78
N VAL A 417 11.41 7.30 -9.24
CA VAL A 417 10.37 7.31 -10.27
C VAL A 417 9.05 6.89 -9.66
N VAL A 418 8.03 7.73 -9.78
CA VAL A 418 6.67 7.42 -9.32
C VAL A 418 5.79 7.05 -10.51
N LEU A 419 5.17 5.88 -10.45
CA LEU A 419 4.26 5.36 -11.46
C LEU A 419 2.83 5.27 -10.91
N TYR A 420 1.85 5.69 -11.69
CA TYR A 420 0.46 5.29 -11.50
C TYR A 420 0.09 4.27 -12.58
N GLY A 421 -0.01 3.00 -12.22
CA GLY A 421 -0.23 1.87 -13.11
C GLY A 421 -1.70 1.57 -13.46
N GLY A 422 -2.62 2.50 -13.16
CA GLY A 422 -4.05 2.26 -13.37
C GLY A 422 -4.72 1.57 -12.17
N GLY A 423 -5.81 0.85 -12.42
CA GLY A 423 -6.64 0.22 -11.39
C GLY A 423 -6.23 -1.21 -11.00
N PHE A 424 -5.26 -1.80 -11.68
CA PHE A 424 -4.83 -3.19 -11.51
C PHE A 424 -5.95 -4.23 -11.75
N TYR A 425 -6.82 -3.93 -12.72
CA TYR A 425 -7.78 -4.89 -13.25
C TYR A 425 -7.08 -5.91 -14.17
N ASN A 426 -7.71 -7.05 -14.43
CA ASN A 426 -7.22 -8.01 -15.41
C ASN A 426 -7.33 -7.43 -16.84
N ASN A 427 -6.29 -6.75 -17.29
CA ASN A 427 -6.21 -6.13 -18.62
C ASN A 427 -4.76 -5.88 -19.06
N GLY A 428 -4.57 -5.52 -20.34
CA GLY A 428 -3.25 -5.29 -20.94
C GLY A 428 -2.42 -4.20 -20.27
N ILE A 429 -3.05 -3.12 -19.74
CA ILE A 429 -2.33 -2.05 -19.04
C ILE A 429 -1.67 -2.60 -17.75
N THR A 430 -2.40 -3.39 -17.00
CA THR A 430 -1.89 -4.03 -15.78
C THR A 430 -0.73 -4.95 -16.09
N ASN A 431 -0.85 -5.84 -17.09
CA ASN A 431 0.23 -6.73 -17.50
C ASN A 431 1.47 -5.94 -17.97
N SER A 432 1.26 -4.86 -18.71
CA SER A 432 2.36 -3.99 -19.15
C SER A 432 3.13 -3.34 -18.00
N VAL A 433 2.43 -2.87 -16.94
CA VAL A 433 3.07 -2.33 -15.73
C VAL A 433 3.85 -3.40 -14.98
N ILE A 434 3.27 -4.61 -14.85
CA ILE A 434 3.94 -5.74 -14.21
C ILE A 434 5.22 -6.11 -14.99
N ASN A 435 5.14 -6.24 -16.31
CA ASN A 435 6.28 -6.55 -17.15
C ASN A 435 7.36 -5.47 -17.06
N LEU A 436 6.96 -4.19 -17.12
CA LEU A 436 7.87 -3.06 -16.97
C LEU A 436 8.59 -3.12 -15.62
N SER A 437 7.86 -3.42 -14.54
CA SER A 437 8.46 -3.52 -13.19
C SER A 437 9.56 -4.57 -13.11
N LYS A 438 9.47 -5.67 -13.87
CA LYS A 438 10.47 -6.76 -13.89
C LYS A 438 11.73 -6.46 -14.73
N LYS A 439 11.69 -5.45 -15.60
CA LYS A 439 12.76 -5.14 -16.55
C LYS A 439 13.47 -3.81 -16.30
N ILE A 440 13.00 -2.95 -15.39
CA ILE A 440 13.67 -1.70 -15.01
C ILE A 440 14.98 -1.99 -14.27
N ASP A 441 15.99 -1.15 -14.48
CA ASP A 441 17.29 -1.25 -13.81
C ASP A 441 17.23 -0.68 -12.39
N TYR A 442 16.99 -1.54 -11.41
CA TYR A 442 16.96 -1.19 -9.99
C TYR A 442 18.32 -0.80 -9.40
N ASN A 443 19.41 -0.88 -10.14
CA ASN A 443 20.69 -0.30 -9.72
C ASN A 443 20.69 1.22 -9.91
N LYS A 444 19.90 1.73 -10.85
CA LYS A 444 19.80 3.17 -11.18
C LYS A 444 18.56 3.84 -10.62
N TYR A 445 17.46 3.10 -10.41
CA TYR A 445 16.13 3.64 -10.09
C TYR A 445 15.52 3.02 -8.84
N GLU A 446 14.84 3.85 -8.04
CA GLU A 446 13.85 3.42 -7.06
C GLU A 446 12.46 3.66 -7.64
N ILE A 447 11.67 2.60 -7.76
CA ILE A 447 10.35 2.64 -8.36
C ILE A 447 9.29 2.66 -7.28
N ILE A 448 8.44 3.68 -7.31
CA ILE A 448 7.29 3.82 -6.42
C ILE A 448 6.01 3.69 -7.24
N LEU A 449 5.23 2.67 -6.96
CA LEU A 449 3.88 2.55 -7.49
C LEU A 449 2.90 3.26 -6.56
N ILE A 450 2.19 4.26 -7.07
CA ILE A 450 1.08 4.86 -6.34
C ILE A 450 -0.25 4.22 -6.77
N GLU A 451 -1.07 3.86 -5.79
CA GLU A 451 -2.36 3.21 -6.02
C GLU A 451 -3.51 3.93 -5.29
N ASN A 452 -4.73 3.62 -5.65
CA ASN A 452 -5.92 4.03 -4.89
C ASN A 452 -6.23 3.00 -3.79
N ASP A 453 -6.90 3.44 -2.73
CA ASP A 453 -7.20 2.64 -1.53
C ASP A 453 -8.34 1.61 -1.72
N LYS A 454 -8.75 1.33 -2.94
CA LYS A 454 -9.79 0.33 -3.21
C LYS A 454 -9.19 -1.06 -3.22
N LYS A 455 -9.79 -1.97 -2.46
CA LYS A 455 -9.40 -3.39 -2.41
C LYS A 455 -10.41 -4.23 -3.18
N PHE A 456 -9.92 -5.08 -4.06
CA PHE A 456 -10.67 -6.13 -4.75
C PHE A 456 -9.67 -7.22 -5.16
N ARG A 457 -10.17 -8.43 -5.41
CA ARG A 457 -9.37 -9.64 -5.62
C ARG A 457 -8.30 -9.46 -6.70
N ASP A 458 -8.74 -9.12 -7.93
CA ASP A 458 -7.83 -9.00 -9.09
C ASP A 458 -6.68 -8.04 -8.81
N LYS A 459 -6.97 -6.92 -8.12
CA LYS A 459 -5.95 -5.95 -7.76
C LYS A 459 -4.88 -6.53 -6.83
N ILE A 460 -5.31 -7.27 -5.81
CA ILE A 460 -4.38 -7.89 -4.85
C ILE A 460 -3.49 -8.88 -5.59
N GLN A 461 -4.07 -9.80 -6.35
CA GLN A 461 -3.33 -10.80 -7.13
C GLN A 461 -2.36 -10.18 -8.14
N ASN A 462 -2.80 -9.15 -8.87
CA ASN A 462 -1.94 -8.48 -9.84
C ASN A 462 -0.82 -7.66 -9.19
N MET A 463 -1.05 -7.10 -7.99
CA MET A 463 0.01 -6.38 -7.27
C MET A 463 1.07 -7.33 -6.67
N GLU A 464 0.71 -8.56 -6.34
CA GLU A 464 1.65 -9.60 -5.91
C GLU A 464 2.58 -10.06 -7.03
N ARG A 465 2.19 -9.88 -8.30
CA ARG A 465 3.01 -10.19 -9.48
C ARG A 465 4.05 -9.12 -9.82
N LEU A 466 4.01 -7.94 -9.18
CA LEU A 466 5.03 -6.91 -9.36
C LEU A 466 6.41 -7.40 -8.88
N ASP A 467 7.47 -6.81 -9.41
CA ASP A 467 8.81 -7.03 -8.86
C ASP A 467 8.84 -6.63 -7.38
N SER A 468 9.43 -7.46 -6.54
CA SER A 468 9.46 -7.29 -5.07
C SER A 468 10.19 -6.02 -4.62
N ARG A 469 10.98 -5.39 -5.50
CA ARG A 469 11.71 -4.13 -5.27
C ARG A 469 10.87 -2.89 -5.51
N VAL A 470 9.64 -3.03 -6.07
CA VAL A 470 8.71 -1.91 -6.24
C VAL A 470 8.15 -1.49 -4.90
N HIS A 471 8.32 -0.22 -4.56
CA HIS A 471 7.66 0.37 -3.39
C HIS A 471 6.21 0.68 -3.70
N VAL A 472 5.30 0.34 -2.80
CA VAL A 472 3.86 0.63 -2.97
C VAL A 472 3.40 1.68 -1.99
N ILE A 473 2.84 2.78 -2.52
CA ILE A 473 2.27 3.87 -1.72
C ILE A 473 0.79 4.04 -2.08
N SER A 474 -0.08 4.08 -1.06
CA SER A 474 -1.50 4.30 -1.27
C SER A 474 -1.87 5.78 -1.20
N LYS A 475 -2.61 6.26 -2.20
CA LYS A 475 -3.34 7.53 -2.10
C LYS A 475 -4.67 7.27 -1.40
N PHE A 476 -4.68 7.44 -0.09
CA PHE A 476 -5.85 7.25 0.76
C PHE A 476 -6.27 8.56 1.44
N SER A 477 -7.37 8.53 2.16
CA SER A 477 -7.96 9.70 2.81
C SER A 477 -8.48 10.76 1.84
N ARG A 478 -9.34 11.62 2.36
CA ARG A 478 -9.85 12.76 1.60
C ARG A 478 -8.76 13.82 1.41
N THR A 479 -8.67 14.37 0.22
CA THR A 479 -7.80 15.53 -0.06
C THR A 479 -8.21 16.73 0.80
N ASN A 480 -7.24 17.47 1.31
CA ASN A 480 -7.50 18.71 2.05
C ASN A 480 -8.10 19.76 1.13
N ARG A 481 -9.35 20.11 1.35
CA ARG A 481 -10.08 21.09 0.54
C ARG A 481 -11.13 21.84 1.35
N ASN A 482 -11.28 23.13 1.07
CA ASN A 482 -12.38 23.93 1.55
C ASN A 482 -13.51 23.97 0.49
N VAL A 483 -14.57 24.73 0.75
CA VAL A 483 -15.71 24.85 -0.16
C VAL A 483 -15.27 25.34 -1.55
N VAL A 484 -14.42 26.38 -1.60
CA VAL A 484 -13.93 26.95 -2.86
C VAL A 484 -13.08 25.95 -3.66
N ASP A 485 -12.17 25.24 -2.99
CA ASP A 485 -11.39 24.16 -3.63
C ASP A 485 -12.30 23.07 -4.18
N THR A 486 -13.36 22.71 -3.44
CA THR A 486 -14.33 21.69 -3.86
C THR A 486 -15.07 22.11 -5.13
N ILE A 487 -15.56 23.35 -5.16
CA ILE A 487 -16.24 23.91 -6.33
C ILE A 487 -15.27 23.97 -7.52
N THR A 488 -14.06 24.46 -7.32
CA THR A 488 -13.05 24.59 -8.37
C THR A 488 -12.63 23.22 -8.93
N GLN A 489 -12.46 22.22 -8.07
CA GLN A 489 -12.18 20.84 -8.49
C GLN A 489 -13.36 20.21 -9.27
N ASN A 490 -14.59 20.46 -8.82
CA ASN A 490 -15.80 20.00 -9.52
C ASN A 490 -15.94 20.66 -10.90
N LEU A 491 -15.55 21.93 -11.03
CA LEU A 491 -15.49 22.61 -12.33
C LEU A 491 -14.45 21.96 -13.25
N LEU A 492 -13.23 21.71 -12.74
CA LEU A 492 -12.20 20.96 -13.48
C LEU A 492 -12.75 19.62 -13.99
N TYR A 493 -13.37 18.84 -13.09
CA TYR A 493 -13.84 17.48 -13.41
C TYR A 493 -15.07 17.43 -14.32
N ARG A 494 -15.77 18.56 -14.51
CA ARG A 494 -16.90 18.67 -15.45
C ARG A 494 -16.51 19.33 -16.78
N GLN A 495 -15.66 20.34 -16.73
CA GLN A 495 -15.42 21.23 -17.89
C GLN A 495 -14.03 21.10 -18.50
N GLY A 496 -13.06 20.52 -17.77
CA GLY A 496 -11.64 20.50 -18.14
C GLY A 496 -10.91 21.77 -17.69
N TYR A 497 -9.58 21.77 -17.79
CA TYR A 497 -8.70 22.83 -17.30
C TYR A 497 -8.80 24.16 -18.09
N GLU A 498 -9.25 24.10 -19.34
CA GLU A 498 -9.40 25.28 -20.19
C GLU A 498 -10.67 26.12 -19.89
N SER A 499 -11.48 25.68 -18.93
CA SER A 499 -12.69 26.42 -18.54
C SER A 499 -12.34 27.81 -17.98
N LYS A 500 -13.04 28.86 -18.49
CA LYS A 500 -12.89 30.25 -18.02
C LYS A 500 -13.27 30.44 -16.54
N PHE A 501 -14.01 29.50 -15.96
CA PHE A 501 -14.45 29.55 -14.55
C PHE A 501 -13.44 28.97 -13.58
N ILE A 502 -12.32 28.42 -14.06
CA ILE A 502 -11.29 27.82 -13.22
C ILE A 502 -10.22 28.86 -12.90
N ASN A 503 -10.00 29.10 -11.62
CA ASN A 503 -8.81 29.80 -11.17
C ASN A 503 -7.59 28.87 -11.27
N LYS A 504 -6.84 28.96 -12.36
CA LYS A 504 -5.67 28.14 -12.67
C LYS A 504 -4.59 28.19 -11.58
N ARG A 505 -4.38 29.37 -10.94
CA ARG A 505 -3.41 29.55 -9.85
C ARG A 505 -3.84 28.77 -8.59
N MET A 506 -5.11 28.88 -8.22
CA MET A 506 -5.65 28.11 -7.09
C MET A 506 -5.59 26.60 -7.34
N MET A 507 -5.96 26.16 -8.55
CA MET A 507 -5.92 24.77 -8.91
C MET A 507 -4.52 24.18 -8.81
N LYS A 508 -3.51 24.88 -9.35
CA LYS A 508 -2.10 24.49 -9.23
C LYS A 508 -1.65 24.42 -7.78
N ALA A 509 -2.02 25.39 -6.95
CA ALA A 509 -1.69 25.39 -5.51
C ALA A 509 -2.37 24.24 -4.76
N TYR A 510 -3.62 23.92 -5.12
CA TYR A 510 -4.39 22.82 -4.55
C TYR A 510 -3.71 21.46 -4.81
N PHE A 511 -3.39 21.14 -6.07
CA PHE A 511 -2.76 19.87 -6.41
C PHE A 511 -1.32 19.76 -5.90
N LYS A 512 -0.57 20.87 -5.87
CA LYS A 512 0.76 20.90 -5.23
C LYS A 512 0.69 20.53 -3.75
N LEU A 513 -0.31 21.02 -3.04
CA LEU A 513 -0.53 20.69 -1.63
C LEU A 513 -1.01 19.24 -1.46
N ASP A 514 -1.87 18.73 -2.37
CA ASP A 514 -2.28 17.32 -2.34
C ASP A 514 -1.11 16.38 -2.66
N PHE A 515 -0.25 16.76 -3.58
CA PHE A 515 1.00 16.04 -3.85
C PHE A 515 1.88 15.97 -2.59
N GLN A 516 2.07 17.10 -1.91
CA GLN A 516 2.82 17.14 -0.64
C GLN A 516 2.16 16.29 0.46
N ARG A 517 0.82 16.27 0.54
CA ARG A 517 0.07 15.41 1.46
C ARG A 517 0.31 13.92 1.19
N VAL A 518 0.36 13.54 -0.09
CA VAL A 518 0.54 12.14 -0.51
C VAL A 518 1.98 11.69 -0.37
N PHE A 519 2.94 12.50 -0.78
CA PHE A 519 4.35 12.12 -0.89
C PHE A 519 5.24 12.65 0.25
N GLY A 520 4.69 13.51 1.15
CA GLY A 520 5.44 14.03 2.31
C GLY A 520 6.79 14.62 1.92
N ASN A 521 7.87 14.05 2.46
CA ASN A 521 9.25 14.43 2.18
C ASN A 521 9.90 13.65 1.02
N LEU A 522 9.19 12.73 0.40
CA LEU A 522 9.68 12.09 -0.83
C LEU A 522 9.88 13.14 -1.92
N LYS A 523 10.96 13.00 -2.69
CA LYS A 523 11.30 13.89 -3.79
C LYS A 523 11.46 13.07 -5.06
N PRO A 524 10.37 12.77 -5.76
CA PRO A 524 10.46 12.11 -7.04
C PRO A 524 11.21 12.94 -8.06
N ASP A 525 12.03 12.30 -8.88
CA ASP A 525 12.67 12.90 -10.05
C ASP A 525 11.75 12.89 -11.26
N VAL A 526 10.96 11.80 -11.39
CA VAL A 526 10.03 11.57 -12.49
C VAL A 526 8.68 11.10 -11.95
N VAL A 527 7.59 11.56 -12.56
CA VAL A 527 6.24 11.00 -12.34
C VAL A 527 5.63 10.57 -13.67
N ILE A 528 5.04 9.38 -13.71
CA ILE A 528 4.47 8.78 -14.92
C ILE A 528 3.03 8.32 -14.63
N ASP A 529 2.05 8.96 -15.28
CA ASP A 529 0.69 8.44 -15.38
C ASP A 529 0.64 7.35 -16.45
N TYR A 530 1.03 6.14 -16.07
CA TYR A 530 1.03 5.01 -17.00
C TYR A 530 -0.38 4.52 -17.32
N GLY A 531 -1.36 4.75 -16.44
CA GLY A 531 -2.75 4.36 -16.66
C GLY A 531 -3.50 5.16 -17.71
N GLY A 532 -3.31 6.48 -17.77
CA GLY A 532 -3.86 7.40 -18.77
C GLY A 532 -5.38 7.63 -18.75
N TYR A 533 -6.15 7.02 -17.84
CA TYR A 533 -7.63 7.09 -17.81
C TYR A 533 -8.22 7.70 -16.54
N ASN A 534 -7.39 8.01 -15.54
CA ASN A 534 -7.86 8.48 -14.24
C ASN A 534 -7.58 9.96 -14.02
N LYS A 535 -8.58 10.81 -14.28
CA LYS A 535 -8.46 12.29 -14.15
C LYS A 535 -7.91 12.78 -12.81
N MET A 536 -8.09 12.04 -11.71
CA MET A 536 -7.57 12.42 -10.40
C MET A 536 -6.05 12.27 -10.32
N PHE A 537 -5.50 11.14 -10.78
CA PHE A 537 -4.06 10.91 -10.81
C PHE A 537 -3.39 11.73 -11.90
N THR A 538 -4.04 11.85 -13.08
CA THR A 538 -3.55 12.74 -14.14
C THR A 538 -3.40 14.18 -13.64
N ALA A 539 -4.42 14.73 -12.95
CA ALA A 539 -4.35 16.08 -12.41
C ALA A 539 -3.30 16.20 -11.28
N LEU A 540 -3.15 15.18 -10.42
CA LEU A 540 -2.13 15.16 -9.38
C LEU A 540 -0.72 15.25 -9.99
N PHE A 541 -0.45 14.52 -11.06
CA PHE A 541 0.85 14.48 -11.74
C PHE A 541 1.08 15.70 -12.65
N ALA A 542 0.05 16.16 -13.36
CA ALA A 542 0.13 17.38 -14.17
C ALA A 542 0.64 18.59 -13.37
N PHE A 543 0.21 18.72 -12.10
CA PHE A 543 0.61 19.80 -11.21
C PHE A 543 1.68 19.42 -10.17
N ALA A 544 2.28 18.23 -10.30
CA ALA A 544 3.37 17.79 -9.43
C ALA A 544 4.57 18.75 -9.54
N PRO A 545 5.22 19.08 -8.41
CA PRO A 545 6.44 19.89 -8.41
C PRO A 545 7.67 19.04 -8.74
N VAL A 546 7.63 18.35 -9.87
CA VAL A 546 8.63 17.39 -10.36
C VAL A 546 9.16 17.86 -11.71
N LYS A 547 10.43 17.60 -12.00
CA LYS A 547 11.08 18.09 -13.20
C LYS A 547 10.56 17.40 -14.46
N GLN A 548 10.31 16.09 -14.40
CA GLN A 548 9.89 15.30 -15.55
C GLN A 548 8.56 14.59 -15.29
N LYS A 549 7.63 14.74 -16.22
CA LYS A 549 6.27 14.21 -16.15
C LYS A 549 5.88 13.57 -17.47
N ALA A 550 5.39 12.33 -17.41
CA ALA A 550 4.90 11.64 -18.60
C ALA A 550 3.49 11.08 -18.37
N ILE A 551 2.74 10.94 -19.46
CA ILE A 551 1.44 10.26 -19.46
C ILE A 551 1.39 9.28 -20.64
N PHE A 552 0.89 8.05 -20.39
CA PHE A 552 0.75 7.02 -21.40
C PHE A 552 -0.65 6.99 -22.00
N LEU A 553 -0.72 6.74 -23.30
CA LEU A 553 -1.92 6.63 -24.12
C LEU A 553 -1.95 5.21 -24.71
N HIS A 554 -2.85 4.37 -24.22
CA HIS A 554 -2.88 2.95 -24.56
C HIS A 554 -3.72 2.63 -25.80
N ASN A 555 -4.31 3.65 -26.43
CA ASN A 555 -5.17 3.50 -27.61
C ASN A 555 -5.18 4.79 -28.46
N ASP A 556 -5.93 4.77 -29.57
CA ASP A 556 -6.49 6.01 -30.15
C ASP A 556 -7.45 6.63 -29.10
N MET A 557 -6.99 7.67 -28.46
CA MET A 557 -7.72 8.29 -27.34
C MET A 557 -8.96 9.05 -27.79
N GLN A 558 -9.03 9.49 -29.06
CA GLN A 558 -10.25 10.08 -29.62
C GLN A 558 -11.31 8.98 -29.82
N GLY A 559 -10.92 7.83 -30.31
CA GLY A 559 -11.80 6.65 -30.39
C GLY A 559 -12.35 6.23 -29.03
N GLU A 560 -11.49 6.21 -28.00
CA GLU A 560 -11.93 5.93 -26.62
C GLU A 560 -12.85 7.02 -26.05
N TYR A 561 -12.64 8.28 -26.42
CA TYR A 561 -13.52 9.40 -26.01
C TYR A 561 -14.92 9.24 -26.58
N ASP A 562 -15.05 8.79 -27.82
CA ASP A 562 -16.33 8.63 -28.54
C ASP A 562 -16.99 7.27 -28.31
N LYS A 563 -16.31 6.36 -27.61
CA LYS A 563 -16.78 5.01 -27.34
C LYS A 563 -18.06 4.97 -26.52
N ILE A 564 -19.09 4.31 -27.09
CA ILE A 564 -20.40 4.09 -26.46
C ILE A 564 -20.51 2.59 -26.09
N ILE A 565 -20.87 2.31 -24.85
CA ILE A 565 -21.21 0.97 -24.36
C ILE A 565 -22.57 1.07 -23.66
N ASP A 566 -23.49 0.20 -24.00
CA ASP A 566 -24.86 0.19 -23.44
C ASP A 566 -25.54 1.58 -23.50
N GLY A 567 -25.37 2.28 -24.63
CA GLY A 567 -25.95 3.60 -24.87
C GLY A 567 -25.31 4.75 -24.09
N ARG A 568 -24.18 4.53 -23.42
CA ARG A 568 -23.49 5.55 -22.63
C ARG A 568 -22.03 5.70 -23.03
N TYR A 569 -21.56 6.94 -23.03
CA TYR A 569 -20.12 7.21 -23.22
C TYR A 569 -19.32 6.71 -22.03
N LYS A 570 -18.41 5.76 -22.26
CA LYS A 570 -17.66 5.08 -21.20
C LYS A 570 -16.59 5.99 -20.58
N HIS A 571 -15.80 6.67 -21.42
CA HIS A 571 -14.61 7.39 -20.97
C HIS A 571 -14.69 8.92 -21.21
N ARG A 572 -15.65 9.41 -21.96
CA ARG A 572 -15.77 10.81 -22.42
C ARG A 572 -15.51 11.83 -21.32
N TRP A 573 -16.18 11.69 -20.18
CA TRP A 573 -16.10 12.67 -19.10
C TRP A 573 -14.73 12.69 -18.39
N ASN A 574 -14.04 11.57 -18.30
CA ASN A 574 -12.70 11.53 -17.77
C ASN A 574 -11.68 12.05 -18.78
N LEU A 575 -11.77 11.58 -20.04
CA LEU A 575 -10.83 11.95 -21.11
C LEU A 575 -10.91 13.44 -21.46
N LYS A 576 -12.10 14.06 -21.42
CA LYS A 576 -12.24 15.51 -21.57
C LYS A 576 -11.35 16.31 -20.62
N VAL A 577 -11.29 15.88 -19.36
CA VAL A 577 -10.43 16.52 -18.35
C VAL A 577 -8.97 16.21 -18.63
N ILE A 578 -8.64 14.96 -18.92
CA ILE A 578 -7.28 14.46 -19.14
C ILE A 578 -6.66 15.17 -20.35
N PHE A 579 -7.36 15.27 -21.48
CA PHE A 579 -6.90 15.99 -22.67
C PHE A 579 -6.53 17.44 -22.35
N SER A 580 -7.35 18.14 -21.57
CA SER A 580 -7.06 19.53 -21.15
C SER A 580 -5.83 19.70 -20.26
N LEU A 581 -5.22 18.58 -19.82
CA LEU A 581 -4.03 18.57 -18.96
C LEU A 581 -2.77 18.10 -19.69
N TYR A 582 -2.84 17.64 -20.95
CA TYR A 582 -1.70 17.09 -21.66
C TYR A 582 -0.51 18.05 -21.77
N ASP A 583 -0.77 19.34 -21.94
CA ASP A 583 0.32 20.34 -22.04
C ASP A 583 1.14 20.48 -20.75
N HIS A 584 0.65 20.00 -19.63
CA HIS A 584 1.40 19.96 -18.36
C HIS A 584 2.37 18.81 -18.24
N PHE A 585 2.37 17.88 -19.20
CA PHE A 585 3.32 16.79 -19.28
C PHE A 585 4.45 17.14 -20.24
N ASP A 586 5.66 16.66 -19.91
CA ASP A 586 6.84 16.84 -20.77
C ASP A 586 6.83 15.82 -21.91
N LYS A 587 6.24 14.63 -21.67
CA LYS A 587 6.02 13.59 -22.67
C LYS A 587 4.61 13.04 -22.59
N VAL A 588 3.97 12.92 -23.76
CA VAL A 588 2.68 12.25 -23.99
C VAL A 588 2.97 11.04 -24.87
N VAL A 589 2.93 9.85 -24.28
CA VAL A 589 3.52 8.63 -24.83
C VAL A 589 2.43 7.69 -25.33
N SER A 590 2.34 7.44 -26.60
CA SER A 590 1.50 6.39 -27.19
C SER A 590 2.24 5.06 -27.23
N VAL A 591 1.50 3.94 -27.07
CA VAL A 591 2.10 2.60 -27.01
C VAL A 591 2.48 2.01 -28.36
N THR A 592 2.10 2.66 -29.47
CA THR A 592 2.57 2.30 -30.83
C THR A 592 2.74 3.56 -31.66
N GLU A 593 3.53 3.50 -32.75
CA GLU A 593 3.73 4.62 -33.64
C GLU A 593 2.43 5.00 -34.37
N SER A 594 1.64 4.01 -34.78
CA SER A 594 0.33 4.23 -35.41
C SER A 594 -0.67 4.92 -34.45
N ALA A 595 -0.72 4.52 -33.19
CA ALA A 595 -1.51 5.21 -32.18
C ALA A 595 -0.98 6.64 -31.92
N ASN A 596 0.34 6.85 -31.98
CA ASN A 596 0.95 8.16 -31.83
C ASN A 596 0.54 9.10 -32.97
N GLN A 597 0.54 8.64 -34.21
CA GLN A 597 0.10 9.40 -35.37
C GLN A 597 -1.39 9.77 -35.26
N ALA A 598 -2.26 8.81 -34.90
CA ALA A 598 -3.69 9.06 -34.69
C ALA A 598 -3.93 10.07 -33.54
N ASN A 599 -3.21 9.92 -32.42
CA ASN A 599 -3.29 10.83 -31.29
C ASN A 599 -2.74 12.22 -31.62
N LYS A 600 -1.66 12.34 -32.38
CA LYS A 600 -1.14 13.62 -32.87
C LYS A 600 -2.18 14.32 -33.75
N MET A 601 -2.77 13.61 -34.71
CA MET A 601 -3.77 14.16 -35.62
C MET A 601 -4.99 14.73 -34.85
N ASN A 602 -5.48 14.01 -33.83
CA ASN A 602 -6.71 14.36 -33.14
C ASN A 602 -6.52 15.27 -31.92
N LEU A 603 -5.36 15.17 -31.22
CA LEU A 603 -5.14 15.73 -29.89
C LEU A 603 -3.99 16.74 -29.80
N SER A 604 -3.24 17.01 -30.90
CA SER A 604 -2.15 18.01 -30.94
C SER A 604 -2.60 19.40 -30.45
N LYS A 605 -3.86 19.76 -30.65
CA LYS A 605 -4.45 21.01 -30.16
C LYS A 605 -4.38 21.18 -28.62
N TYR A 606 -4.15 20.10 -27.86
CA TYR A 606 -4.01 20.11 -26.40
C TYR A 606 -2.55 20.10 -25.94
N VAL A 607 -1.60 20.15 -26.86
CA VAL A 607 -0.17 19.98 -26.55
C VAL A 607 0.65 21.06 -27.28
N THR A 608 1.42 21.82 -26.52
CA THR A 608 2.41 22.73 -27.09
C THR A 608 3.61 21.92 -27.58
N ASN A 609 4.06 22.18 -28.83
CA ASN A 609 5.16 21.42 -29.49
C ASN A 609 4.89 19.90 -29.56
N PRO A 610 3.81 19.48 -30.24
CA PRO A 610 3.39 18.07 -30.26
C PRO A 610 4.48 17.14 -30.84
N ASP A 611 5.29 17.60 -31.79
CA ASP A 611 6.35 16.77 -32.40
C ASP A 611 7.44 16.34 -31.43
N SER A 612 7.76 17.17 -30.44
CA SER A 612 8.76 16.84 -29.41
C SER A 612 8.18 16.15 -28.17
N LYS A 613 6.90 16.44 -27.87
CA LYS A 613 6.24 15.90 -26.67
C LYS A 613 5.48 14.60 -26.92
N MET A 614 4.84 14.46 -28.10
CA MET A 614 4.05 13.27 -28.43
C MET A 614 4.92 12.24 -29.12
N ILE A 615 5.28 11.21 -28.38
CA ILE A 615 6.20 10.15 -28.81
C ILE A 615 5.55 8.77 -28.68
N SER A 616 6.20 7.74 -29.21
CA SER A 616 5.78 6.36 -29.02
C SER A 616 6.81 5.60 -28.19
N ILE A 617 6.33 4.78 -27.25
CA ILE A 617 7.13 3.76 -26.53
C ILE A 617 6.23 2.53 -26.33
N SER A 618 6.61 1.43 -26.94
CA SER A 618 5.79 0.20 -26.89
C SER A 618 5.79 -0.47 -25.51
N ASN A 619 4.80 -1.33 -25.28
CA ASN A 619 4.74 -2.13 -24.06
C ASN A 619 5.75 -3.27 -24.11
N ILE A 620 6.26 -3.66 -22.96
CA ILE A 620 7.19 -4.77 -22.79
C ILE A 620 6.44 -6.07 -22.66
N ILE A 621 7.01 -7.17 -23.15
CA ILE A 621 6.48 -8.51 -23.00
C ILE A 621 7.42 -9.36 -22.13
N ASN A 622 6.84 -10.19 -21.25
CA ASN A 622 7.63 -11.13 -20.44
C ASN A 622 7.58 -12.53 -21.07
N GLY A 623 8.40 -12.74 -22.11
CA GLY A 623 8.44 -13.99 -22.85
C GLY A 623 8.82 -15.19 -21.99
N ASP A 624 9.76 -15.03 -21.07
CA ASP A 624 10.19 -16.09 -20.15
C ASP A 624 9.01 -16.59 -19.32
N GLU A 625 8.22 -15.70 -18.70
CA GLU A 625 7.03 -16.05 -17.91
C GLU A 625 5.97 -16.75 -18.77
N ILE A 626 5.77 -16.32 -20.02
CA ILE A 626 4.81 -16.93 -20.94
C ILE A 626 5.20 -18.38 -21.24
N ILE A 627 6.48 -18.62 -21.54
CA ILE A 627 7.02 -19.96 -21.81
C ILE A 627 6.91 -20.85 -20.56
N GLU A 628 7.27 -20.33 -19.39
CA GLU A 628 7.13 -21.05 -18.11
C GLU A 628 5.67 -21.41 -17.84
N MET A 629 4.75 -20.46 -18.01
CA MET A 629 3.32 -20.67 -17.81
C MET A 629 2.74 -21.70 -18.79
N ALA A 630 3.17 -21.71 -20.04
CA ALA A 630 2.77 -22.71 -21.02
C ALA A 630 3.30 -24.10 -20.65
N ALA A 631 4.55 -24.19 -20.19
CA ALA A 631 5.17 -25.45 -19.80
C ALA A 631 4.47 -26.16 -18.63
N LEU A 632 3.78 -25.43 -17.75
CA LEU A 632 2.96 -26.00 -16.67
C LEU A 632 1.87 -26.95 -17.20
N GLY A 633 1.42 -26.78 -18.43
CA GLY A 633 0.43 -27.65 -19.07
C GLY A 633 0.85 -29.12 -19.12
N LYS A 634 2.15 -29.41 -19.26
CA LYS A 634 2.67 -30.80 -19.32
C LYS A 634 2.31 -31.62 -18.07
N ASN A 635 2.25 -31.00 -16.89
CA ASN A 635 1.95 -31.66 -15.63
C ASN A 635 0.46 -31.59 -15.23
N ARG A 636 -0.38 -31.02 -16.09
CA ARG A 636 -1.83 -30.83 -15.84
C ARG A 636 -2.72 -31.48 -16.90
N LYS A 637 -2.15 -32.32 -17.75
CA LYS A 637 -2.90 -33.13 -18.72
C LYS A 637 -3.49 -34.33 -18.02
N TYR A 638 -4.74 -34.59 -18.28
CA TYR A 638 -5.46 -35.82 -17.89
C TYR A 638 -5.98 -36.52 -19.15
N ILE A 639 -5.73 -37.82 -19.24
CA ILE A 639 -6.19 -38.65 -20.36
C ILE A 639 -7.36 -39.51 -19.88
N ASP A 640 -8.51 -39.31 -20.46
CA ASP A 640 -9.67 -40.17 -20.28
C ASP A 640 -9.61 -41.30 -21.30
N ASN A 641 -9.18 -42.48 -20.86
CA ASN A 641 -9.01 -43.65 -21.74
C ASN A 641 -10.36 -44.24 -22.21
N GLU A 642 -11.47 -44.00 -21.50
CA GLU A 642 -12.79 -44.49 -21.90
C GLU A 642 -13.39 -43.68 -23.04
N MET A 643 -13.23 -42.36 -22.96
CA MET A 643 -13.72 -41.43 -23.98
C MET A 643 -12.68 -41.10 -25.05
N ASN A 644 -11.45 -41.59 -24.90
CA ASN A 644 -10.29 -41.26 -25.76
C ASN A 644 -10.11 -39.75 -25.94
N LYS A 645 -10.16 -39.02 -24.82
CA LYS A 645 -10.05 -37.56 -24.78
C LYS A 645 -8.99 -37.10 -23.80
N GLU A 646 -8.33 -36.01 -24.14
CA GLU A 646 -7.36 -35.35 -23.30
C GLU A 646 -7.92 -34.04 -22.74
N TYR A 647 -7.60 -33.74 -21.49
CA TYR A 647 -8.08 -32.57 -20.81
C TYR A 647 -6.92 -31.80 -20.14
N LEU A 648 -6.97 -30.48 -20.14
CA LEU A 648 -6.18 -29.64 -19.26
C LEU A 648 -6.97 -29.29 -18.01
N ILE A 649 -6.32 -29.41 -16.85
CA ILE A 649 -6.92 -29.10 -15.56
C ILE A 649 -6.44 -27.72 -15.10
N PHE A 650 -7.39 -26.83 -14.88
CA PHE A 650 -7.17 -25.48 -14.38
C PHE A 650 -7.69 -25.33 -12.95
N ASP A 651 -6.92 -24.63 -12.11
CA ASP A 651 -7.37 -24.24 -10.78
C ASP A 651 -8.35 -23.06 -10.90
N LYS A 652 -9.55 -23.22 -10.41
CA LYS A 652 -10.51 -22.15 -10.23
C LYS A 652 -10.59 -21.85 -8.73
N SER A 653 -9.76 -20.94 -8.26
CA SER A 653 -9.81 -20.49 -6.86
C SER A 653 -11.04 -19.60 -6.64
N ASP A 654 -12.01 -20.06 -5.88
CA ASP A 654 -13.13 -19.27 -5.41
C ASP A 654 -12.88 -18.87 -3.96
N ILE A 655 -12.45 -17.59 -3.72
CA ILE A 655 -12.02 -17.11 -2.39
C ILE A 655 -13.19 -17.01 -1.41
N LYS A 656 -14.44 -16.99 -1.87
CA LYS A 656 -15.60 -16.88 -0.97
C LYS A 656 -15.81 -18.11 -0.08
N ASP A 657 -15.38 -19.30 -0.51
CA ASP A 657 -15.69 -20.54 0.18
C ASP A 657 -14.48 -21.41 0.56
N SER A 658 -13.24 -20.91 0.43
CA SER A 658 -12.00 -21.69 0.66
C SER A 658 -11.97 -23.04 -0.12
N LYS A 659 -12.73 -23.14 -1.21
CA LYS A 659 -12.79 -24.32 -2.06
C LYS A 659 -12.01 -24.09 -3.33
N ILE A 660 -11.04 -24.95 -3.59
CA ILE A 660 -10.38 -25.06 -4.89
C ILE A 660 -11.36 -25.84 -5.77
N THR A 661 -11.94 -25.18 -6.78
CA THR A 661 -12.69 -25.85 -7.83
C THR A 661 -11.75 -26.10 -9.01
N LEU A 662 -11.63 -27.35 -9.40
CA LEU A 662 -10.91 -27.71 -10.62
C LEU A 662 -11.86 -27.60 -11.82
N ARG A 663 -11.31 -27.11 -12.92
CA ARG A 663 -12.01 -27.07 -14.20
C ARG A 663 -11.19 -27.83 -15.24
N ALA A 664 -11.78 -28.86 -15.79
CA ALA A 664 -11.24 -29.57 -16.96
C ALA A 664 -11.69 -28.87 -18.25
N VAL A 665 -10.78 -28.66 -19.17
CA VAL A 665 -11.05 -28.19 -20.54
C VAL A 665 -10.47 -29.20 -21.50
N GLU A 666 -11.31 -29.73 -22.40
CA GLU A 666 -10.89 -30.68 -23.45
C GLU A 666 -9.81 -30.04 -24.32
N LEU A 667 -8.72 -30.75 -24.54
CA LEU A 667 -7.64 -30.33 -25.41
C LEU A 667 -8.06 -30.31 -26.88
N PRO A 668 -7.43 -29.45 -27.71
CA PRO A 668 -7.61 -29.46 -29.13
C PRO A 668 -7.24 -30.83 -29.72
N ASP A 669 -8.08 -31.36 -30.61
CA ASP A 669 -7.77 -32.58 -31.33
C ASP A 669 -6.65 -32.31 -32.36
N SER A 670 -5.56 -33.06 -32.29
CA SER A 670 -4.40 -32.91 -33.18
C SER A 670 -4.71 -33.25 -34.65
N ASN A 671 -5.82 -33.89 -34.93
CA ASN A 671 -6.28 -34.17 -36.30
C ASN A 671 -7.11 -33.00 -36.86
N CYS A 672 -7.37 -31.96 -36.10
CA CYS A 672 -8.13 -30.80 -36.50
C CYS A 672 -7.21 -29.58 -36.72
N HIS A 673 -7.70 -28.61 -37.50
CA HIS A 673 -7.05 -27.29 -37.58
C HIS A 673 -7.55 -26.38 -36.46
N ASN A 674 -6.73 -26.16 -35.44
CA ASN A 674 -7.13 -25.55 -34.16
C ASN A 674 -6.75 -24.10 -34.12
N PHE A 675 -7.72 -23.21 -34.32
CA PHE A 675 -7.54 -21.77 -34.19
C PHE A 675 -7.85 -21.30 -32.75
N VAL A 676 -7.07 -20.40 -32.21
CA VAL A 676 -7.33 -19.81 -30.89
C VAL A 676 -7.38 -18.28 -30.92
N ASN A 677 -8.30 -17.73 -30.16
CA ASN A 677 -8.44 -16.30 -29.91
C ASN A 677 -8.46 -16.03 -28.42
N ILE A 678 -7.68 -15.06 -27.95
CA ILE A 678 -7.74 -14.55 -26.59
C ILE A 678 -8.20 -13.10 -26.62
N ALA A 679 -9.41 -12.82 -26.16
CA ALA A 679 -9.89 -11.47 -26.08
C ALA A 679 -11.11 -11.33 -25.14
N ARG A 680 -11.31 -10.11 -24.59
CA ARG A 680 -12.55 -9.79 -23.89
C ARG A 680 -13.73 -9.86 -24.86
N LEU A 681 -14.83 -10.48 -24.46
CA LEU A 681 -16.05 -10.58 -25.29
C LEU A 681 -16.78 -9.22 -25.32
N SER A 682 -16.30 -8.32 -26.15
CA SER A 682 -16.75 -6.91 -26.27
C SER A 682 -16.73 -6.43 -27.73
N PRO A 683 -17.53 -5.42 -28.11
CA PRO A 683 -17.72 -5.02 -29.51
C PRO A 683 -16.43 -4.70 -30.28
N GLU A 684 -15.43 -4.14 -29.59
CA GLU A 684 -14.15 -3.80 -30.21
C GLU A 684 -13.32 -5.00 -30.65
N LYS A 685 -13.59 -6.18 -30.09
CA LYS A 685 -12.87 -7.43 -30.42
C LYS A 685 -13.49 -8.20 -31.59
N ASN A 686 -14.67 -7.77 -32.06
CA ASN A 686 -15.28 -8.23 -33.29
C ASN A 686 -15.48 -9.75 -33.43
N HIS A 687 -15.82 -10.40 -32.33
CA HIS A 687 -16.05 -11.85 -32.32
C HIS A 687 -17.21 -12.30 -33.22
N GLU A 688 -18.19 -11.42 -33.47
CA GLU A 688 -19.32 -11.73 -34.33
C GLU A 688 -18.87 -12.00 -35.77
N GLU A 689 -18.00 -11.14 -36.34
CA GLU A 689 -17.46 -11.34 -37.69
C GLU A 689 -16.48 -12.52 -37.73
N LEU A 690 -15.71 -12.73 -36.67
CA LEU A 690 -14.82 -13.91 -36.56
C LEU A 690 -15.65 -15.22 -36.61
N ILE A 691 -16.75 -15.29 -35.87
CA ILE A 691 -17.66 -16.47 -35.86
C ILE A 691 -18.25 -16.68 -37.26
N LYS A 692 -18.75 -15.60 -37.90
CA LYS A 692 -19.30 -15.70 -39.27
C LYS A 692 -18.25 -16.13 -40.30
N ALA A 693 -17.02 -15.60 -40.16
CA ALA A 693 -15.90 -15.99 -41.01
C ALA A 693 -15.54 -17.48 -40.84
N PHE A 694 -15.60 -17.96 -39.59
CA PHE A 694 -15.27 -19.36 -39.30
C PHE A 694 -16.27 -20.35 -39.89
N VAL A 695 -17.54 -19.96 -40.08
CA VAL A 695 -18.52 -20.80 -40.84
C VAL A 695 -17.99 -21.14 -42.24
N LYS A 696 -17.44 -20.13 -42.93
CA LYS A 696 -16.88 -20.32 -44.28
C LYS A 696 -15.65 -21.23 -44.29
N VAL A 697 -14.87 -21.17 -43.19
CA VAL A 697 -13.72 -22.08 -43.01
C VAL A 697 -14.20 -23.52 -42.86
N VAL A 698 -15.21 -23.75 -42.00
CA VAL A 698 -15.77 -25.11 -41.77
C VAL A 698 -16.46 -25.65 -43.00
N GLU A 699 -17.12 -24.85 -43.82
CA GLU A 699 -17.71 -25.27 -45.10
C GLU A 699 -16.68 -25.86 -46.05
N ARG A 700 -15.43 -25.39 -46.00
CA ARG A 700 -14.34 -25.84 -46.86
C ARG A 700 -13.42 -26.89 -46.19
N HIS A 701 -13.25 -26.75 -44.88
CA HIS A 701 -12.40 -27.60 -44.02
C HIS A 701 -13.18 -28.03 -42.77
N PRO A 702 -14.01 -29.04 -42.82
CA PRO A 702 -14.90 -29.48 -41.76
C PRO A 702 -14.19 -29.90 -40.45
N GLU A 703 -12.89 -30.25 -40.51
CA GLU A 703 -12.04 -30.64 -39.38
C GLU A 703 -11.53 -29.41 -38.60
N SER A 704 -11.96 -28.21 -38.96
CA SER A 704 -11.50 -26.99 -38.27
C SER A 704 -12.24 -26.71 -36.95
N ARG A 705 -11.50 -26.17 -35.95
CA ARG A 705 -11.99 -25.77 -34.62
C ARG A 705 -11.53 -24.36 -34.26
N LEU A 706 -12.43 -23.58 -33.61
CA LEU A 706 -12.11 -22.26 -33.11
C LEU A 706 -12.38 -22.20 -31.59
N TYR A 707 -11.35 -21.90 -30.84
CA TYR A 707 -11.41 -21.73 -29.39
C TYR A 707 -11.30 -20.24 -29.03
N ILE A 708 -12.30 -19.72 -28.31
CA ILE A 708 -12.35 -18.32 -27.86
C ILE A 708 -12.19 -18.28 -26.35
N ILE A 709 -11.06 -17.78 -25.88
CA ILE A 709 -10.73 -17.62 -24.46
C ILE A 709 -11.01 -16.19 -24.04
N GLY A 710 -11.86 -16.02 -23.03
CA GLY A 710 -12.20 -14.73 -22.46
C GLY A 710 -13.63 -14.64 -21.96
N ASP A 711 -13.96 -13.56 -21.27
CA ASP A 711 -15.32 -13.29 -20.79
C ASP A 711 -15.71 -11.83 -21.10
N GLY A 712 -17.01 -11.52 -21.09
CA GLY A 712 -17.46 -10.16 -21.34
C GLY A 712 -18.96 -10.05 -21.64
N PRO A 713 -19.45 -8.82 -21.87
CA PRO A 713 -20.88 -8.53 -22.00
C PRO A 713 -21.54 -9.26 -23.17
N LEU A 714 -20.79 -9.58 -24.23
CA LEU A 714 -21.34 -10.24 -25.42
C LEU A 714 -21.47 -11.77 -25.30
N LYS A 715 -21.06 -12.40 -24.20
CA LYS A 715 -21.06 -13.85 -24.05
C LYS A 715 -22.38 -14.54 -24.43
N LYS A 716 -23.49 -14.00 -23.94
CA LYS A 716 -24.84 -14.55 -24.26
C LYS A 716 -25.18 -14.40 -25.74
N VAL A 717 -24.87 -13.23 -26.30
CA VAL A 717 -25.15 -12.93 -27.72
C VAL A 717 -24.34 -13.87 -28.64
N LEU A 718 -23.06 -14.04 -28.33
CA LEU A 718 -22.17 -14.91 -29.11
C LEU A 718 -22.55 -16.39 -29.00
N ASN A 719 -22.95 -16.87 -27.81
CA ASN A 719 -23.51 -18.24 -27.69
C ASN A 719 -24.78 -18.45 -28.53
N GLN A 720 -25.68 -17.46 -28.53
CA GLN A 720 -26.86 -17.49 -29.38
C GLN A 720 -26.51 -17.54 -30.89
N LEU A 721 -25.52 -16.71 -31.29
CA LEU A 721 -25.05 -16.67 -32.66
C LEU A 721 -24.47 -18.04 -33.09
N ILE A 722 -23.60 -18.64 -32.27
CA ILE A 722 -23.01 -19.99 -32.52
C ILE A 722 -24.12 -21.02 -32.68
N SER A 723 -25.14 -21.02 -31.83
CA SER A 723 -26.28 -21.95 -31.89
C SER A 723 -27.13 -21.72 -33.16
N THR A 724 -27.40 -20.46 -33.51
CA THR A 724 -28.18 -20.09 -34.72
C THR A 724 -27.46 -20.58 -36.00
N LEU A 725 -26.12 -20.44 -36.01
CA LEU A 725 -25.30 -20.89 -37.14
C LEU A 725 -24.98 -22.41 -37.11
N ARG A 726 -25.44 -23.15 -36.12
CA ARG A 726 -25.20 -24.60 -35.90
C ARG A 726 -23.72 -24.97 -35.81
N MET A 727 -22.91 -24.10 -35.14
CA MET A 727 -21.47 -24.26 -35.04
C MET A 727 -20.97 -24.76 -33.67
N GLN A 728 -21.86 -25.37 -32.86
CA GLN A 728 -21.53 -25.80 -31.49
C GLN A 728 -20.41 -26.86 -31.42
N ASN A 729 -20.23 -27.64 -32.51
CA ASN A 729 -19.17 -28.64 -32.60
C ASN A 729 -17.84 -28.12 -33.17
N HIS A 730 -17.81 -26.84 -33.59
CA HIS A 730 -16.65 -26.22 -34.25
C HIS A 730 -16.15 -24.95 -33.51
N ILE A 731 -17.02 -24.27 -32.76
CA ILE A 731 -16.66 -23.03 -32.07
C ILE A 731 -16.94 -23.14 -30.56
N PHE A 732 -15.91 -22.98 -29.75
CA PHE A 732 -15.94 -23.18 -28.30
C PHE A 732 -15.63 -21.87 -27.54
N LEU A 733 -16.62 -21.37 -26.79
CA LEU A 733 -16.41 -20.22 -25.86
C LEU A 733 -15.91 -20.78 -24.52
N LEU A 734 -14.60 -20.79 -24.31
CA LEU A 734 -13.97 -21.38 -23.13
C LEU A 734 -14.13 -20.52 -21.88
N GLY A 735 -14.57 -19.24 -22.00
CA GLY A 735 -14.65 -18.33 -20.87
C GLY A 735 -13.27 -17.87 -20.40
N PHE A 736 -13.22 -17.23 -19.22
CA PHE A 736 -11.95 -16.77 -18.64
C PHE A 736 -11.12 -17.97 -18.13
N ILE A 737 -9.84 -17.95 -18.44
CA ILE A 737 -8.82 -18.92 -17.99
C ILE A 737 -7.66 -18.12 -17.40
N ASP A 738 -7.23 -18.42 -16.16
CA ASP A 738 -6.17 -17.68 -15.46
C ASP A 738 -4.80 -17.80 -16.16
N ASN A 739 -4.47 -19.01 -16.63
CA ASN A 739 -3.28 -19.27 -17.44
C ASN A 739 -3.71 -19.82 -18.83
N PRO A 740 -4.00 -18.95 -19.80
CA PRO A 740 -4.44 -19.39 -21.12
C PRO A 740 -3.31 -20.03 -21.94
N PHE A 741 -2.06 -19.77 -21.60
CA PHE A 741 -0.90 -20.18 -22.39
C PHE A 741 -0.72 -21.69 -22.43
N MET A 742 -1.16 -22.42 -21.38
CA MET A 742 -1.20 -23.89 -21.41
C MET A 742 -2.08 -24.42 -22.54
N PHE A 743 -3.21 -23.77 -22.80
CA PHE A 743 -4.14 -24.15 -23.85
C PHE A 743 -3.70 -23.63 -25.22
N VAL A 744 -3.24 -22.39 -25.27
CA VAL A 744 -2.77 -21.74 -26.51
C VAL A 744 -1.62 -22.54 -27.13
N ASN A 745 -0.71 -23.06 -26.32
CA ASN A 745 0.43 -23.88 -26.77
C ASN A 745 0.05 -25.21 -27.42
N GLU A 746 -1.20 -25.64 -27.25
CA GLU A 746 -1.76 -26.85 -27.88
C GLU A 746 -2.55 -26.53 -29.16
N CYS A 747 -2.62 -25.27 -29.57
CA CYS A 747 -3.33 -24.85 -30.79
C CYS A 747 -2.34 -24.59 -31.93
N ASP A 748 -2.88 -24.54 -33.19
CA ASP A 748 -2.03 -24.41 -34.38
C ASP A 748 -1.85 -23.00 -34.88
N CYS A 749 -2.85 -22.15 -34.69
CA CYS A 749 -2.83 -20.76 -35.19
C CYS A 749 -3.59 -19.80 -34.26
N PHE A 750 -3.00 -18.65 -34.01
CA PHE A 750 -3.63 -17.57 -33.24
C PHE A 750 -4.32 -16.57 -34.20
N ILE A 751 -5.55 -16.15 -33.86
CA ILE A 751 -6.29 -15.18 -34.65
C ILE A 751 -6.84 -14.02 -33.80
N LEU A 752 -6.66 -12.77 -34.25
CA LEU A 752 -7.24 -11.58 -33.63
C LEU A 752 -7.99 -10.73 -34.65
N ALA A 753 -9.32 -10.71 -34.57
CA ALA A 753 -10.20 -10.02 -35.53
C ALA A 753 -10.66 -8.62 -35.08
N SER A 754 -9.91 -7.94 -34.22
CA SER A 754 -10.33 -6.69 -33.59
C SER A 754 -10.65 -5.56 -34.58
N ASN A 755 -11.66 -4.75 -34.28
CA ASN A 755 -12.01 -3.52 -34.99
C ASN A 755 -11.00 -2.40 -34.77
N TYR A 756 -10.39 -2.36 -33.58
CA TYR A 756 -9.27 -1.50 -33.22
C TYR A 756 -8.51 -2.06 -32.01
N GLU A 757 -7.24 -1.76 -31.91
CA GLU A 757 -6.34 -2.18 -30.86
C GLU A 757 -5.37 -1.04 -30.50
N GLY A 758 -4.93 -0.97 -29.26
CA GLY A 758 -3.85 -0.08 -28.84
C GLY A 758 -2.48 -0.65 -29.24
N GLN A 759 -2.20 -1.83 -28.73
CA GLN A 759 -1.09 -2.70 -29.11
C GLN A 759 -1.54 -4.13 -28.84
N GLY A 760 -1.62 -4.95 -29.82
CA GLY A 760 -2.16 -6.32 -29.70
C GLY A 760 -1.25 -7.26 -28.91
N MET A 761 -1.05 -7.01 -27.61
CA MET A 761 -0.15 -7.79 -26.73
C MET A 761 -0.33 -9.30 -26.88
N VAL A 762 -1.58 -9.75 -26.99
CA VAL A 762 -1.90 -11.18 -27.15
C VAL A 762 -1.32 -11.80 -28.43
N ILE A 763 -1.06 -10.99 -29.46
CA ILE A 763 -0.37 -11.43 -30.68
C ILE A 763 1.09 -11.72 -30.35
N MET A 764 1.77 -10.83 -29.64
CA MET A 764 3.15 -11.04 -29.22
C MET A 764 3.25 -12.23 -28.26
N GLU A 765 2.27 -12.42 -27.37
CA GLU A 765 2.19 -13.59 -26.49
C GLU A 765 2.12 -14.89 -27.32
N ALA A 766 1.32 -14.92 -28.38
CA ALA A 766 1.23 -16.07 -29.29
C ALA A 766 2.55 -16.26 -30.08
N GLN A 767 3.19 -15.17 -30.54
CA GLN A 767 4.49 -15.24 -31.22
C GLN A 767 5.61 -15.76 -30.33
N VAL A 768 5.62 -15.43 -29.03
CA VAL A 768 6.55 -15.98 -28.02
C VAL A 768 6.40 -17.50 -27.92
N LEU A 769 5.16 -18.03 -28.03
CA LEU A 769 4.89 -19.47 -28.06
C LEU A 769 5.17 -20.10 -29.44
N GLY A 770 5.60 -19.33 -30.41
CA GLY A 770 5.93 -19.79 -31.76
C GLY A 770 4.69 -20.11 -32.63
N LEU A 771 3.50 -19.61 -32.28
CA LEU A 771 2.31 -19.80 -33.11
C LEU A 771 2.31 -18.86 -34.33
N PRO A 772 1.90 -19.34 -35.50
CA PRO A 772 1.49 -18.48 -36.61
C PRO A 772 0.36 -17.55 -36.18
N VAL A 773 0.37 -16.28 -36.63
CA VAL A 773 -0.61 -15.30 -36.21
C VAL A 773 -1.35 -14.68 -37.40
N ILE A 774 -2.65 -14.53 -37.29
CA ILE A 774 -3.52 -13.83 -38.23
C ILE A 774 -4.13 -12.64 -37.49
N GLY A 775 -4.06 -11.45 -38.05
CA GLY A 775 -4.62 -10.25 -37.44
C GLY A 775 -5.31 -9.32 -38.45
N THR A 776 -6.37 -8.64 -38.01
CA THR A 776 -6.99 -7.60 -38.83
C THR A 776 -6.05 -6.41 -39.03
N ASN A 777 -6.05 -5.80 -40.22
CA ASN A 777 -5.23 -4.65 -40.57
C ASN A 777 -5.77 -3.37 -39.92
N VAL A 778 -5.49 -3.25 -38.60
CA VAL A 778 -5.84 -2.06 -37.79
C VAL A 778 -4.60 -1.56 -37.06
N ALA A 779 -4.60 -0.30 -36.69
CA ALA A 779 -3.43 0.46 -36.21
C ALA A 779 -2.56 -0.26 -35.17
N GLY A 780 -3.12 -0.87 -34.15
CA GLY A 780 -2.35 -1.57 -33.11
C GLY A 780 -1.87 -2.97 -33.50
N ILE A 781 -2.50 -3.62 -34.47
CA ILE A 781 -2.14 -4.94 -34.96
C ILE A 781 -1.04 -4.85 -36.04
N ASN A 782 -1.21 -3.95 -37.01
CA ASN A 782 -0.24 -3.78 -38.10
C ASN A 782 1.12 -3.18 -37.66
N SER A 783 1.20 -2.73 -36.41
CA SER A 783 2.48 -2.34 -35.82
C SER A 783 3.30 -3.55 -35.30
N ILE A 784 2.68 -4.73 -35.21
CA ILE A 784 3.30 -5.96 -34.71
C ILE A 784 3.42 -7.01 -35.82
N ILE A 785 2.37 -7.19 -36.60
CA ILE A 785 2.35 -8.12 -37.73
C ILE A 785 2.81 -7.42 -38.99
N ASN A 786 3.75 -8.04 -39.69
CA ASN A 786 4.21 -7.65 -41.02
C ASN A 786 4.32 -8.91 -41.92
N GLU A 787 4.71 -8.74 -43.16
CA GLU A 787 4.82 -9.82 -44.14
C GLU A 787 5.77 -10.96 -43.76
N ASN A 788 6.69 -10.73 -42.80
CA ASN A 788 7.67 -11.73 -42.35
C ASN A 788 7.26 -12.53 -41.12
N ASN A 789 6.28 -12.07 -40.34
CA ASN A 789 5.99 -12.65 -39.04
C ASN A 789 4.50 -12.97 -38.78
N GLY A 790 3.65 -12.91 -39.82
CA GLY A 790 2.23 -13.23 -39.72
C GLY A 790 1.44 -12.77 -40.91
N LEU A 791 0.12 -12.86 -40.84
CA LEU A 791 -0.79 -12.50 -41.93
C LEU A 791 -1.73 -11.37 -41.48
N LEU A 792 -1.73 -10.25 -42.20
CA LEU A 792 -2.71 -9.17 -42.06
C LEU A 792 -3.87 -9.37 -43.03
N VAL A 793 -5.09 -9.24 -42.54
CA VAL A 793 -6.33 -9.36 -43.30
C VAL A 793 -7.23 -8.14 -43.08
N GLU A 794 -8.05 -7.81 -44.05
CA GLU A 794 -9.06 -6.75 -43.89
C GLU A 794 -10.13 -7.17 -42.88
N LYS A 795 -10.71 -6.19 -42.18
CA LYS A 795 -11.69 -6.40 -41.09
C LYS A 795 -13.11 -6.72 -41.60
N ASN A 796 -13.24 -7.73 -42.43
CA ASN A 796 -14.52 -8.22 -42.92
C ASN A 796 -14.53 -9.76 -42.94
N VAL A 797 -15.73 -10.34 -42.98
CA VAL A 797 -15.94 -11.80 -42.92
C VAL A 797 -15.14 -12.53 -43.97
N GLU A 798 -15.14 -12.06 -45.23
CA GLU A 798 -14.49 -12.69 -46.39
C GLU A 798 -12.97 -12.73 -46.21
N ALA A 799 -12.37 -11.62 -45.84
CA ALA A 799 -10.90 -11.52 -45.68
C ALA A 799 -10.42 -12.33 -44.47
N ILE A 800 -11.16 -12.32 -43.36
CA ILE A 800 -10.84 -13.13 -42.16
C ILE A 800 -10.93 -14.63 -42.49
N ALA A 801 -11.97 -15.05 -43.19
CA ALA A 801 -12.13 -16.45 -43.64
C ALA A 801 -11.01 -16.85 -44.61
N SER A 802 -10.73 -16.01 -45.60
CA SER A 802 -9.66 -16.26 -46.58
C SER A 802 -8.29 -16.41 -45.93
N GLY A 803 -7.97 -15.57 -44.90
CA GLY A 803 -6.72 -15.65 -44.17
C GLY A 803 -6.58 -17.00 -43.42
N MET A 804 -7.66 -17.49 -42.77
CA MET A 804 -7.65 -18.80 -42.11
C MET A 804 -7.53 -19.96 -43.10
N ILE A 805 -8.24 -19.88 -44.24
CA ILE A 805 -8.14 -20.87 -45.31
C ILE A 805 -6.73 -20.88 -45.92
N GLN A 806 -6.14 -19.67 -46.17
CA GLN A 806 -4.76 -19.58 -46.63
C GLN A 806 -3.79 -20.27 -45.67
N TYR A 807 -3.99 -20.09 -44.35
CA TYR A 807 -3.17 -20.79 -43.36
C TYR A 807 -3.27 -22.32 -43.51
N ILE A 808 -4.47 -22.87 -43.62
CA ILE A 808 -4.66 -24.29 -43.75
C ILE A 808 -4.03 -24.84 -45.02
N GLU A 809 -4.24 -24.18 -46.16
CA GLU A 809 -3.84 -24.69 -47.49
C GLU A 809 -2.37 -24.46 -47.86
N LYS A 810 -1.80 -23.31 -47.37
CA LYS A 810 -0.48 -22.84 -47.83
C LYS A 810 0.46 -22.56 -46.70
N GLY A 811 -0.05 -22.51 -45.45
CA GLY A 811 0.66 -21.95 -44.31
C GLY A 811 0.78 -20.43 -44.39
N ILE A 812 1.33 -19.85 -43.34
CA ILE A 812 1.72 -18.43 -43.26
C ILE A 812 3.15 -18.31 -42.74
N ILE A 813 3.84 -17.26 -43.15
CA ILE A 813 5.21 -17.03 -42.70
C ILE A 813 5.17 -16.75 -41.18
N LYS A 814 6.05 -17.40 -40.44
CA LYS A 814 6.33 -17.11 -39.04
C LYS A 814 7.83 -16.88 -38.86
N GLN A 815 8.21 -15.80 -38.24
CA GLN A 815 9.56 -15.56 -37.80
C GLN A 815 9.63 -15.73 -36.29
N GLU A 816 10.73 -16.30 -35.80
CA GLU A 816 10.98 -16.36 -34.35
C GLU A 816 10.99 -14.95 -33.77
N PHE A 817 10.23 -14.74 -32.72
CA PHE A 817 10.10 -13.43 -32.07
C PHE A 817 11.17 -13.27 -31.00
N ASP A 818 12.24 -12.55 -31.32
CA ASP A 818 13.29 -12.15 -30.37
C ASP A 818 12.75 -11.09 -29.38
N TYR A 819 11.99 -11.55 -28.38
CA TYR A 819 11.46 -10.68 -27.34
C TYR A 819 12.57 -10.10 -26.44
N GLY A 820 13.76 -10.68 -26.38
CA GLY A 820 14.91 -10.17 -25.66
C GLY A 820 15.39 -8.87 -26.27
N LYS A 821 15.66 -8.86 -27.57
CA LYS A 821 16.04 -7.66 -28.33
C LYS A 821 14.92 -6.62 -28.33
N TYR A 822 13.68 -7.05 -28.59
CA TYR A 822 12.51 -6.17 -28.57
C TYR A 822 12.38 -5.41 -27.23
N ASN A 823 12.45 -6.12 -26.11
CA ASN A 823 12.37 -5.51 -24.79
C ASN A 823 13.53 -4.56 -24.51
N LYS A 824 14.75 -4.93 -24.92
CA LYS A 824 15.93 -4.08 -24.74
C LYS A 824 15.76 -2.74 -25.44
N ASP A 825 15.36 -2.75 -26.71
CA ASP A 825 15.17 -1.52 -27.50
C ASP A 825 14.10 -0.61 -26.87
N ILE A 826 13.04 -1.18 -26.32
CA ILE A 826 11.98 -0.43 -25.63
C ILE A 826 12.47 0.15 -24.30
N ILE A 827 13.16 -0.64 -23.49
CA ILE A 827 13.72 -0.17 -22.21
C ILE A 827 14.74 0.94 -22.44
N ASP A 828 15.61 0.80 -23.44
CA ASP A 828 16.59 1.83 -23.78
C ASP A 828 15.88 3.13 -24.19
N LYS A 829 14.84 3.05 -25.02
CA LYS A 829 14.00 4.20 -25.39
C LYS A 829 13.25 4.80 -24.19
N PHE A 830 12.66 3.96 -23.34
CA PHE A 830 11.98 4.38 -22.12
C PHE A 830 12.93 5.13 -21.17
N ASN A 831 14.12 4.58 -20.94
CA ASN A 831 15.13 5.20 -20.10
C ASN A 831 15.60 6.54 -20.70
N TYR A 832 15.94 6.58 -21.97
CA TYR A 832 16.40 7.79 -22.65
C TYR A 832 15.36 8.90 -22.61
N GLU A 833 14.12 8.62 -23.04
CA GLU A 833 13.07 9.64 -23.19
C GLU A 833 12.44 10.10 -21.87
N LEU A 834 12.35 9.19 -20.86
CA LEU A 834 11.58 9.46 -19.65
C LEU A 834 12.42 9.55 -18.38
N LEU A 835 13.57 8.86 -18.31
CA LEU A 835 14.33 8.79 -17.08
C LEU A 835 15.67 9.53 -17.14
N GLU A 836 16.32 9.62 -18.29
CA GLU A 836 17.69 10.17 -18.42
C GLU A 836 17.73 11.58 -19.01
N ASN A 837 16.73 12.00 -19.77
CA ASN A 837 16.69 13.33 -20.38
C ASN A 837 16.71 14.45 -19.31
N LYS A 838 17.63 15.40 -19.49
CA LYS A 838 17.95 16.50 -18.56
C LYS A 838 16.94 17.65 -18.64
#